data_268346eae4760c2cd00538eaf2b40921
#
_entry.id   268346eae4760c2cd00538eaf2b40921
#
_cell.length_a   1.000
_cell.length_b   1.000
_cell.length_c   1.000
_cell.angle_alpha   90.00
_cell.angle_beta   90.00
_cell.angle_gamma   90.00
#
_symmetry.space_group_name_H-M   'P 1'
#
loop_
_entity.id
_entity.type
_entity.pdbx_description
1 polymer ?
#
loop_
_entity_poly.entity_id
_entity_poly.type
_entity_poly.pdbx_seq_one_letter_code
_entity_poly.pdbx_strand_id
1 'polypeptide(L)'
;MKIVFLLNNAYGIGGTIRATANMSAALAERHRVEVVSVHRALDRTGLPFDPRVRMTTLLDLREDRPDRADREPLAQQPCAMYHERGTRTGRLAYTALHDERIAAFLDRTDADIVIATRPILNGYLARYGADRYLRIGQEHLSYDGHADEVRQAQNVALARLDAFVTVSEADAARYRAELPQVRTRIACVPNGVPAPGVERSPLDSKVIVAAGRLIPVKRYDRLVDAFAQVAPEHPDWALRLYGRGPEKAALRERIDRLGLYGQVRLMGPVSPIETEWAKGAIAAVTSDMESFGMTVVEAMHCGVPVVATDCPHGPAEIIEHERNGLLVPLEAGVAGYAEALRRLMSDDALRGRLGAAALERARDFEPAAVALRYEELFRELAAGRERGGAAAPAQRPVPVAAPAAPSLGARWWRRLRSAAPAPRVAAATPSVPSPSAAEPAPAPAAPVAFARSTGDGGFTVRFDATTLPAGPLDFVARLRRDPKGREVRLAVPQDGRVVVAADAHRLAEGRWDCYVAPRGTDRRRRLECGLAERARRVGASPRTVPDGVAAWLPYATSDGFLALRTWLRPAHAEVLHVDAGPERAVVGAALYGVRGGLDGARVVAVARAGEERDFSVPVVRVTDEHFEFTLPYAEAAARRGGERADWTLWLHRSAAAAVPVPIGRIGSDVMDRNKTDLFPAGPDGVGLHFTGAHDLGVRAREPKAVTQVT
;
A
#
# COMPACT_ATOMS: atom_id res chain seq x y z
N MET A 1 -9.06 -27.58 -18.04
CA MET A 1 -9.18 -28.14 -16.69
C MET A 1 -10.02 -27.19 -15.83
N LYS A 2 -10.64 -27.70 -14.76
CA LYS A 2 -11.24 -26.89 -13.70
C LYS A 2 -10.27 -26.85 -12.51
N ILE A 3 -9.82 -25.65 -12.16
CA ILE A 3 -8.86 -25.41 -11.08
C ILE A 3 -9.54 -24.64 -9.96
N VAL A 4 -9.41 -25.12 -8.73
CA VAL A 4 -9.98 -24.49 -7.54
C VAL A 4 -8.85 -24.05 -6.63
N PHE A 5 -8.86 -22.76 -6.22
CA PHE A 5 -8.02 -22.26 -5.14
C PHE A 5 -8.82 -22.15 -3.85
N LEU A 6 -8.35 -22.81 -2.80
CA LEU A 6 -8.85 -22.61 -1.44
C LEU A 6 -8.08 -21.46 -0.79
N LEU A 7 -8.78 -20.39 -0.45
CA LEU A 7 -8.22 -19.20 0.16
C LEU A 7 -8.91 -18.92 1.49
N ASN A 8 -8.14 -18.61 2.52
CA ASN A 8 -8.72 -18.35 3.85
C ASN A 8 -9.70 -17.16 3.84
N ASN A 9 -9.32 -16.07 3.17
CA ASN A 9 -10.12 -14.85 3.05
C ASN A 9 -9.73 -14.06 1.79
N ALA A 10 -10.60 -13.99 0.80
CA ALA A 10 -10.41 -13.21 -0.42
C ALA A 10 -10.72 -11.71 -0.23
N TYR A 11 -11.39 -11.35 0.88
CA TYR A 11 -11.88 -9.98 1.15
C TYR A 11 -10.87 -9.12 1.92
N GLY A 12 -9.71 -9.67 2.29
CA GLY A 12 -8.62 -8.94 2.92
C GLY A 12 -7.60 -8.38 1.93
N ILE A 13 -6.50 -7.86 2.49
CA ILE A 13 -5.32 -7.40 1.75
C ILE A 13 -4.10 -8.16 2.29
N GLY A 14 -3.30 -8.75 1.40
CA GLY A 14 -2.08 -9.47 1.80
C GLY A 14 -1.42 -10.19 0.63
N GLY A 15 -0.16 -10.61 0.82
CA GLY A 15 0.66 -11.24 -0.22
C GLY A 15 0.03 -12.50 -0.81
N THR A 16 -0.47 -13.42 0.03
CA THR A 16 -1.15 -14.65 -0.42
C THR A 16 -2.41 -14.33 -1.26
N ILE A 17 -3.20 -13.32 -0.84
CA ILE A 17 -4.42 -12.92 -1.57
C ILE A 17 -4.03 -12.34 -2.94
N ARG A 18 -3.01 -11.47 -2.98
CA ARG A 18 -2.49 -10.88 -4.23
C ARG A 18 -1.92 -11.95 -5.16
N ALA A 19 -1.11 -12.89 -4.63
CA ALA A 19 -0.57 -13.99 -5.39
C ALA A 19 -1.69 -14.88 -5.98
N THR A 20 -2.72 -15.21 -5.19
CA THR A 20 -3.88 -15.98 -5.66
C THR A 20 -4.66 -15.21 -6.73
N ALA A 21 -4.93 -13.92 -6.55
CA ALA A 21 -5.64 -13.10 -7.52
C ALA A 21 -4.88 -13.03 -8.86
N ASN A 22 -3.57 -12.77 -8.83
CA ASN A 22 -2.73 -12.71 -10.03
C ASN A 22 -2.68 -14.07 -10.76
N MET A 23 -2.48 -15.16 -10.02
CA MET A 23 -2.36 -16.49 -10.60
C MET A 23 -3.68 -17.02 -11.12
N SER A 24 -4.78 -16.82 -10.38
CA SER A 24 -6.12 -17.22 -10.83
C SER A 24 -6.52 -16.49 -12.11
N ALA A 25 -6.16 -15.20 -12.27
CA ALA A 25 -6.40 -14.43 -13.48
C ALA A 25 -5.61 -15.00 -14.69
N ALA A 26 -4.32 -15.30 -14.51
CA ALA A 26 -3.49 -15.85 -15.58
C ALA A 26 -3.93 -17.25 -16.00
N LEU A 27 -4.28 -18.12 -15.06
CA LEU A 27 -4.79 -19.45 -15.38
C LEU A 27 -6.19 -19.40 -16.00
N ALA A 28 -7.02 -18.38 -15.69
CA ALA A 28 -8.35 -18.21 -16.26
C ALA A 28 -8.34 -17.88 -17.77
N GLU A 29 -7.19 -17.58 -18.35
CA GLU A 29 -7.05 -17.43 -19.80
C GLU A 29 -7.23 -18.76 -20.56
N ARG A 30 -6.85 -19.86 -19.93
CA ARG A 30 -6.83 -21.20 -20.57
C ARG A 30 -7.64 -22.26 -19.81
N HIS A 31 -8.08 -21.97 -18.59
CA HIS A 31 -8.74 -22.92 -17.71
C HIS A 31 -10.00 -22.30 -17.08
N ARG A 32 -10.88 -23.15 -16.53
CA ARG A 32 -11.96 -22.70 -15.65
C ARG A 32 -11.40 -22.58 -14.24
N VAL A 33 -11.37 -21.35 -13.71
CA VAL A 33 -10.81 -21.10 -12.39
C VAL A 33 -11.87 -20.64 -11.41
N GLU A 34 -11.85 -21.25 -10.23
CA GLU A 34 -12.69 -20.88 -9.09
C GLU A 34 -11.83 -20.57 -7.87
N VAL A 35 -12.09 -19.44 -7.20
CA VAL A 35 -11.50 -19.10 -5.91
C VAL A 35 -12.57 -19.27 -4.82
N VAL A 36 -12.33 -20.20 -3.92
CA VAL A 36 -13.19 -20.50 -2.78
C VAL A 36 -12.64 -19.81 -1.54
N SER A 37 -13.27 -18.72 -1.13
CA SER A 37 -12.95 -18.05 0.12
C SER A 37 -13.65 -18.74 1.28
N VAL A 38 -12.87 -19.18 2.28
CA VAL A 38 -13.48 -19.76 3.48
C VAL A 38 -14.36 -18.72 4.19
N HIS A 39 -13.86 -17.49 4.33
CA HIS A 39 -14.58 -16.40 5.00
C HIS A 39 -14.95 -15.27 4.03
N ARG A 40 -16.11 -14.66 4.29
CA ARG A 40 -16.54 -13.40 3.70
C ARG A 40 -16.95 -12.42 4.80
N ALA A 41 -16.14 -11.42 5.05
CA ALA A 41 -16.41 -10.39 6.07
C ALA A 41 -16.83 -9.04 5.48
N LEU A 42 -16.72 -8.84 4.15
CA LEU A 42 -16.99 -7.58 3.45
C LEU A 42 -17.78 -7.85 2.15
N ASP A 43 -18.45 -6.84 1.64
CA ASP A 43 -19.23 -6.96 0.39
C ASP A 43 -18.33 -7.08 -0.84
N ARG A 44 -17.20 -6.37 -0.84
CA ARG A 44 -16.23 -6.36 -1.95
C ARG A 44 -14.89 -6.90 -1.50
N THR A 45 -14.18 -7.55 -2.42
CA THR A 45 -12.80 -7.98 -2.20
C THR A 45 -11.87 -6.79 -2.03
N GLY A 46 -10.87 -6.93 -1.16
CA GLY A 46 -9.88 -5.88 -0.91
C GLY A 46 -8.87 -5.68 -2.06
N LEU A 47 -8.73 -6.70 -2.92
CA LEU A 47 -7.98 -6.68 -4.18
C LEU A 47 -8.91 -7.12 -5.31
N PRO A 48 -8.73 -6.61 -6.54
CA PRO A 48 -9.53 -7.04 -7.68
C PRO A 48 -9.21 -8.49 -8.06
N PHE A 49 -10.25 -9.29 -8.31
CA PHE A 49 -10.15 -10.58 -8.99
C PHE A 49 -10.67 -10.43 -10.41
N ASP A 50 -10.06 -11.16 -11.35
CA ASP A 50 -10.48 -11.16 -12.74
C ASP A 50 -11.94 -11.64 -12.85
N PRO A 51 -12.81 -10.98 -13.64
CA PRO A 51 -14.21 -11.37 -13.76
C PRO A 51 -14.44 -12.77 -14.36
N ARG A 52 -13.43 -13.35 -15.02
CA ARG A 52 -13.46 -14.75 -15.50
C ARG A 52 -13.32 -15.76 -14.37
N VAL A 53 -12.80 -15.34 -13.20
CA VAL A 53 -12.60 -16.19 -12.03
C VAL A 53 -13.91 -16.26 -11.23
N ARG A 54 -14.45 -17.47 -11.08
CA ARG A 54 -15.63 -17.67 -10.23
C ARG A 54 -15.26 -17.49 -8.75
N MET A 55 -16.02 -16.69 -8.03
CA MET A 55 -15.84 -16.49 -6.59
C MET A 55 -16.92 -17.24 -5.82
N THR A 56 -16.52 -18.11 -4.90
CA THR A 56 -17.42 -18.85 -3.98
C THR A 56 -17.01 -18.58 -2.54
N THR A 57 -17.98 -18.51 -1.63
CA THR A 57 -17.75 -18.32 -0.19
C THR A 57 -18.38 -19.46 0.59
N LEU A 58 -17.65 -20.00 1.59
CA LEU A 58 -18.15 -21.07 2.45
C LEU A 58 -18.88 -20.51 3.69
N LEU A 59 -18.39 -19.43 4.26
CA LEU A 59 -18.90 -18.83 5.50
C LEU A 59 -19.08 -17.32 5.32
N ASP A 60 -20.33 -16.87 5.30
CA ASP A 60 -20.65 -15.43 5.24
C ASP A 60 -20.72 -14.87 6.67
N LEU A 61 -19.81 -13.94 6.96
CA LEU A 61 -19.63 -13.30 8.27
C LEU A 61 -19.96 -11.81 8.25
N ARG A 62 -20.61 -11.30 7.20
CA ARG A 62 -20.97 -9.88 7.09
C ARG A 62 -21.96 -9.47 8.18
N GLU A 63 -21.76 -8.28 8.73
CA GLU A 63 -22.53 -7.81 9.89
C GLU A 63 -24.03 -7.58 9.58
N ASP A 64 -24.33 -7.22 8.35
CA ASP A 64 -25.69 -6.92 7.85
C ASP A 64 -26.52 -8.18 7.51
N ARG A 65 -25.94 -9.37 7.59
CA ARG A 65 -26.63 -10.63 7.24
C ARG A 65 -27.37 -11.22 8.44
N PRO A 66 -28.66 -11.56 8.29
CA PRO A 66 -29.43 -12.22 9.34
C PRO A 66 -28.99 -13.68 9.56
N ASP A 67 -28.46 -14.32 8.52
CA ASP A 67 -28.03 -15.72 8.45
C ASP A 67 -26.50 -15.87 8.57
N ARG A 68 -25.87 -14.98 9.36
CA ARG A 68 -24.41 -15.05 9.60
C ARG A 68 -23.98 -16.41 10.07
N ALA A 69 -22.94 -16.95 9.42
CA ALA A 69 -22.41 -18.28 9.72
C ALA A 69 -21.93 -18.47 11.16
N ASP A 70 -21.44 -17.40 11.83
CA ASP A 70 -20.99 -17.45 13.22
C ASP A 70 -22.14 -17.62 14.24
N ARG A 71 -23.41 -17.54 13.81
CA ARG A 71 -24.61 -17.82 14.62
C ARG A 71 -25.05 -19.28 14.55
N GLU A 72 -24.53 -20.06 13.61
CA GLU A 72 -24.86 -21.48 13.49
C GLU A 72 -24.35 -22.27 14.72
N PRO A 73 -25.06 -23.32 15.17
CA PRO A 73 -24.66 -24.11 16.35
C PRO A 73 -23.26 -24.70 16.25
N LEU A 74 -22.84 -25.14 15.06
CA LEU A 74 -21.49 -25.66 14.82
C LEU A 74 -20.39 -24.60 14.92
N ALA A 75 -20.73 -23.32 14.76
CA ALA A 75 -19.76 -22.24 14.95
C ALA A 75 -19.35 -22.03 16.42
N GLN A 76 -20.13 -22.57 17.35
CA GLN A 76 -19.85 -22.54 18.79
C GLN A 76 -19.07 -23.77 19.27
N GLN A 77 -18.87 -24.75 18.41
CA GLN A 77 -18.17 -25.99 18.73
C GLN A 77 -16.69 -25.91 18.29
N PRO A 78 -15.76 -26.56 19.04
CA PRO A 78 -14.35 -26.56 18.67
C PRO A 78 -14.10 -27.29 17.35
N CYS A 79 -13.13 -26.84 16.60
CA CYS A 79 -12.65 -27.48 15.38
C CYS A 79 -12.02 -28.85 15.70
N ALA A 80 -12.41 -29.89 14.98
CA ALA A 80 -11.86 -31.23 15.12
C ALA A 80 -10.48 -31.39 14.44
N MET A 81 -10.18 -30.54 13.48
CA MET A 81 -8.87 -30.55 12.78
C MET A 81 -7.77 -29.90 13.61
N TYR A 82 -8.12 -28.88 14.40
CA TYR A 82 -7.17 -28.05 15.14
C TYR A 82 -7.69 -27.87 16.57
N HIS A 83 -7.52 -28.91 17.39
CA HIS A 83 -8.08 -29.02 18.74
C HIS A 83 -7.57 -27.97 19.74
N GLU A 84 -6.44 -27.36 19.47
CA GLU A 84 -5.86 -26.43 20.43
C GLU A 84 -6.41 -25.01 20.26
N ARG A 85 -6.71 -24.42 21.42
CA ARG A 85 -7.16 -23.04 21.57
C ARG A 85 -6.24 -22.09 20.81
N GLY A 86 -6.64 -21.71 19.61
CA GLY A 86 -5.98 -20.59 18.98
C GLY A 86 -5.29 -20.84 17.66
N THR A 87 -5.62 -21.89 16.92
CA THR A 87 -5.29 -21.92 15.49
C THR A 87 -6.11 -20.84 14.80
N ARG A 88 -5.65 -19.61 14.96
CA ARG A 88 -6.24 -18.43 14.35
C ARG A 88 -5.48 -18.10 13.09
N THR A 89 -6.16 -18.09 11.98
CA THR A 89 -5.68 -17.45 10.78
C THR A 89 -6.16 -15.99 10.80
N GLY A 90 -5.29 -15.10 11.24
CA GLY A 90 -5.66 -13.71 11.49
C GLY A 90 -6.52 -13.56 12.76
N ARG A 91 -7.71 -12.92 12.63
CA ARG A 91 -8.62 -12.66 13.77
C ARG A 91 -9.67 -13.76 13.98
N LEU A 92 -9.82 -14.69 13.03
CA LEU A 92 -10.89 -15.70 13.03
C LEU A 92 -10.37 -17.05 13.53
N ALA A 93 -11.06 -17.65 14.47
CA ALA A 93 -10.81 -19.02 14.93
C ALA A 93 -11.57 -20.00 14.04
N TYR A 94 -10.99 -21.15 13.76
CA TYR A 94 -11.67 -22.24 13.09
C TYR A 94 -12.54 -23.01 14.10
N THR A 95 -13.71 -23.49 13.65
CA THR A 95 -14.73 -24.17 14.44
C THR A 95 -15.22 -25.42 13.71
N ALA A 96 -16.09 -26.22 14.33
CA ALA A 96 -16.69 -27.39 13.70
C ALA A 96 -17.48 -27.04 12.41
N LEU A 97 -17.98 -25.82 12.29
CA LEU A 97 -18.62 -25.35 11.07
C LEU A 97 -17.63 -25.25 9.88
N HIS A 98 -16.39 -24.88 10.15
CA HIS A 98 -15.34 -24.89 9.14
C HIS A 98 -15.01 -26.31 8.70
N ASP A 99 -14.92 -27.26 9.65
CA ASP A 99 -14.70 -28.67 9.35
C ASP A 99 -15.78 -29.20 8.41
N GLU A 100 -17.05 -28.93 8.73
CA GLU A 100 -18.20 -29.39 7.93
C GLU A 100 -18.20 -28.74 6.53
N ARG A 101 -18.12 -27.41 6.43
CA ARG A 101 -18.24 -26.68 5.17
C ARG A 101 -17.10 -26.96 4.20
N ILE A 102 -15.86 -27.03 4.72
CA ILE A 102 -14.69 -27.32 3.88
C ILE A 102 -14.70 -28.77 3.43
N ALA A 103 -15.00 -29.73 4.33
CA ALA A 103 -15.08 -31.14 3.98
C ALA A 103 -16.17 -31.40 2.92
N ALA A 104 -17.37 -30.83 3.12
CA ALA A 104 -18.47 -30.96 2.19
C ALA A 104 -18.17 -30.31 0.82
N PHE A 105 -17.40 -29.22 0.78
CA PHE A 105 -16.96 -28.64 -0.49
C PHE A 105 -15.97 -29.57 -1.20
N LEU A 106 -14.94 -30.06 -0.49
CA LEU A 106 -13.92 -30.95 -1.05
C LEU A 106 -14.50 -32.27 -1.55
N ASP A 107 -15.53 -32.79 -0.88
CA ASP A 107 -16.23 -34.01 -1.30
C ASP A 107 -17.05 -33.80 -2.58
N ARG A 108 -17.70 -32.64 -2.77
CA ARG A 108 -18.61 -32.38 -3.88
C ARG A 108 -18.02 -31.70 -5.10
N THR A 109 -16.83 -31.07 -4.97
CA THR A 109 -16.22 -30.32 -6.07
C THR A 109 -15.95 -31.23 -7.29
N ASP A 110 -16.25 -30.74 -8.49
CA ASP A 110 -15.95 -31.37 -9.78
C ASP A 110 -14.62 -30.84 -10.37
N ALA A 111 -13.76 -30.31 -9.53
CA ALA A 111 -12.44 -29.83 -9.94
C ALA A 111 -11.53 -30.96 -10.46
N ASP A 112 -10.68 -30.64 -11.42
CA ASP A 112 -9.54 -31.49 -11.80
C ASP A 112 -8.36 -31.28 -10.86
N ILE A 113 -8.24 -30.06 -10.30
CA ILE A 113 -7.13 -29.65 -9.44
C ILE A 113 -7.67 -28.78 -8.30
N VAL A 114 -7.25 -29.09 -7.07
CA VAL A 114 -7.51 -28.23 -5.89
C VAL A 114 -6.18 -27.77 -5.29
N ILE A 115 -6.02 -26.46 -5.16
CA ILE A 115 -4.84 -25.79 -4.62
C ILE A 115 -5.19 -25.11 -3.30
N ALA A 116 -4.58 -25.54 -2.21
CA ALA A 116 -4.73 -24.94 -0.89
C ALA A 116 -3.58 -23.97 -0.61
N THR A 117 -3.87 -22.77 -0.10
CA THR A 117 -2.92 -21.65 -0.08
C THR A 117 -2.31 -21.35 1.30
N ARG A 118 -2.53 -22.20 2.30
CA ARG A 118 -2.02 -22.01 3.67
C ARG A 118 -1.95 -23.32 4.43
N PRO A 119 -1.11 -23.43 5.48
CA PRO A 119 -0.95 -24.66 6.28
C PRO A 119 -2.27 -25.26 6.74
N ILE A 120 -3.19 -24.44 7.28
CA ILE A 120 -4.48 -24.92 7.75
C ILE A 120 -5.32 -25.51 6.60
N LEU A 121 -5.32 -24.91 5.42
CA LEU A 121 -6.05 -25.39 4.25
C LEU A 121 -5.36 -26.60 3.62
N ASN A 122 -4.03 -26.65 3.67
CA ASN A 122 -3.25 -27.85 3.30
C ASN A 122 -3.66 -29.06 4.16
N GLY A 123 -3.87 -28.86 5.47
CA GLY A 123 -4.38 -29.86 6.38
C GLY A 123 -5.78 -30.37 5.99
N TYR A 124 -6.70 -29.47 5.67
CA TYR A 124 -8.03 -29.85 5.20
C TYR A 124 -7.98 -30.62 3.87
N LEU A 125 -7.18 -30.14 2.91
CA LEU A 125 -7.02 -30.80 1.62
C LEU A 125 -6.40 -32.19 1.75
N ALA A 126 -5.41 -32.35 2.65
CA ALA A 126 -4.78 -33.63 2.92
C ALA A 126 -5.74 -34.64 3.60
N ARG A 127 -6.67 -34.17 4.44
CA ARG A 127 -7.59 -35.03 5.18
C ARG A 127 -8.85 -35.37 4.42
N TYR A 128 -9.45 -34.40 3.71
CA TYR A 128 -10.76 -34.51 3.09
C TYR A 128 -10.74 -34.47 1.56
N GLY A 129 -9.55 -34.23 0.97
CA GLY A 129 -9.35 -34.22 -0.47
C GLY A 129 -9.56 -35.60 -1.08
N ALA A 130 -10.32 -35.68 -2.19
CA ALA A 130 -10.59 -36.93 -2.89
C ALA A 130 -9.49 -37.22 -3.93
N ASP A 131 -9.32 -38.53 -4.27
CA ASP A 131 -8.31 -38.98 -5.22
C ASP A 131 -8.64 -38.66 -6.68
N ARG A 132 -9.90 -38.24 -6.99
CA ARG A 132 -10.35 -37.88 -8.33
C ARG A 132 -9.73 -36.60 -8.89
N TYR A 133 -9.17 -35.74 -8.06
CA TYR A 133 -8.46 -34.52 -8.46
C TYR A 133 -7.04 -34.44 -7.90
N LEU A 134 -6.18 -33.63 -8.51
CA LEU A 134 -4.85 -33.34 -7.97
C LEU A 134 -4.92 -32.44 -6.74
N ARG A 135 -4.26 -32.82 -5.66
CA ARG A 135 -4.20 -32.09 -4.39
C ARG A 135 -2.85 -31.37 -4.27
N ILE A 136 -2.87 -30.06 -4.37
CA ILE A 136 -1.67 -29.24 -4.33
C ILE A 136 -1.72 -28.30 -3.12
N GLY A 137 -0.72 -28.37 -2.26
CA GLY A 137 -0.53 -27.39 -1.17
C GLY A 137 0.40 -26.28 -1.61
N GLN A 138 0.18 -25.07 -1.15
CA GLN A 138 1.09 -23.94 -1.32
C GLN A 138 1.64 -23.44 0.01
N GLU A 139 2.89 -22.96 -0.02
CA GLU A 139 3.51 -22.20 1.03
C GLU A 139 3.79 -20.77 0.55
N HIS A 140 3.30 -19.79 1.28
CA HIS A 140 3.52 -18.36 1.02
C HIS A 140 4.31 -17.66 2.13
N LEU A 141 4.72 -18.40 3.16
CA LEU A 141 5.69 -17.99 4.16
C LEU A 141 6.98 -18.79 3.88
N SER A 142 7.73 -19.16 4.87
CA SER A 142 8.88 -20.07 4.74
C SER A 142 8.82 -21.15 5.81
N TYR A 143 9.56 -22.22 5.62
CA TYR A 143 9.67 -23.33 6.59
C TYR A 143 9.94 -22.83 8.01
N ASP A 144 10.91 -21.93 8.15
CA ASP A 144 11.31 -21.37 9.45
C ASP A 144 10.41 -20.20 9.91
N GLY A 145 9.48 -19.75 9.09
CA GLY A 145 8.55 -18.65 9.41
C GLY A 145 7.31 -19.08 10.21
N HIS A 146 7.12 -20.38 10.45
CA HIS A 146 6.01 -20.94 11.21
C HIS A 146 6.39 -21.30 12.64
N ALA A 147 5.44 -21.22 13.57
CA ALA A 147 5.57 -21.86 14.87
C ALA A 147 5.68 -23.38 14.70
N ASP A 148 6.38 -24.04 15.61
CA ASP A 148 6.70 -25.46 15.52
C ASP A 148 5.45 -26.35 15.35
N GLU A 149 4.37 -26.06 16.06
CA GLU A 149 3.12 -26.83 15.97
C GLU A 149 2.50 -26.73 14.57
N VAL A 150 2.52 -25.53 13.97
CA VAL A 150 2.00 -25.29 12.62
C VAL A 150 2.86 -25.99 11.58
N ARG A 151 4.18 -25.93 11.74
CA ARG A 151 5.14 -26.57 10.84
C ARG A 151 5.00 -28.10 10.89
N GLN A 152 4.90 -28.69 12.08
CA GLN A 152 4.69 -30.13 12.27
C GLN A 152 3.37 -30.59 11.61
N ALA A 153 2.27 -29.88 11.87
CA ALA A 153 0.97 -30.17 11.26
C ALA A 153 1.03 -30.10 9.73
N GLN A 154 1.74 -29.09 9.18
CA GLN A 154 1.94 -28.95 7.74
C GLN A 154 2.79 -30.09 7.17
N ASN A 155 3.87 -30.50 7.83
CA ASN A 155 4.72 -31.61 7.40
C ASN A 155 3.93 -32.93 7.32
N VAL A 156 3.04 -33.19 8.26
CA VAL A 156 2.14 -34.35 8.23
C VAL A 156 1.14 -34.25 7.08
N ALA A 157 0.54 -33.07 6.86
CA ALA A 157 -0.40 -32.85 5.77
C ALA A 157 0.26 -33.01 4.39
N LEU A 158 1.46 -32.46 4.24
CA LEU A 158 2.23 -32.49 2.99
C LEU A 158 2.42 -33.91 2.46
N ALA A 159 2.67 -34.89 3.33
CA ALA A 159 2.86 -36.29 2.95
C ALA A 159 1.65 -36.94 2.25
N ARG A 160 0.46 -36.30 2.29
CA ARG A 160 -0.79 -36.78 1.67
C ARG A 160 -1.23 -35.97 0.46
N LEU A 161 -0.42 -35.02 0.03
CA LEU A 161 -0.67 -34.20 -1.18
C LEU A 161 0.07 -34.80 -2.39
N ASP A 162 -0.40 -34.51 -3.57
CA ASP A 162 0.27 -34.90 -4.80
C ASP A 162 1.47 -33.99 -5.08
N ALA A 163 1.34 -32.68 -4.76
CA ALA A 163 2.46 -31.75 -4.78
C ALA A 163 2.36 -30.72 -3.66
N PHE A 164 3.52 -30.15 -3.32
CA PHE A 164 3.66 -29.01 -2.43
C PHE A 164 4.54 -27.95 -3.08
N VAL A 165 4.02 -26.74 -3.18
CA VAL A 165 4.63 -25.64 -3.94
C VAL A 165 5.08 -24.55 -2.98
N THR A 166 6.36 -24.23 -2.99
CA THR A 166 6.93 -23.05 -2.33
C THR A 166 7.10 -21.90 -3.31
N VAL A 167 7.32 -20.69 -2.80
CA VAL A 167 7.50 -19.49 -3.64
C VAL A 167 8.96 -19.14 -3.88
N SER A 168 9.90 -19.88 -3.28
CA SER A 168 11.36 -19.79 -3.49
C SER A 168 11.97 -21.17 -3.57
N GLU A 169 13.03 -21.32 -4.34
CA GLU A 169 13.75 -22.60 -4.48
C GLU A 169 14.51 -22.95 -3.21
N ALA A 170 15.06 -21.94 -2.51
CA ALA A 170 15.72 -22.16 -1.23
C ALA A 170 14.78 -22.80 -0.21
N ASP A 171 13.50 -22.36 -0.16
CA ASP A 171 12.50 -22.95 0.73
C ASP A 171 12.08 -24.36 0.26
N ALA A 172 11.93 -24.58 -1.07
CA ALA A 172 11.70 -25.93 -1.60
C ALA A 172 12.83 -26.91 -1.25
N ALA A 173 14.08 -26.47 -1.37
CA ALA A 173 15.24 -27.25 -0.99
C ALA A 173 15.25 -27.56 0.52
N ARG A 174 14.85 -26.58 1.35
CA ARG A 174 14.71 -26.75 2.80
C ARG A 174 13.66 -27.82 3.14
N TYR A 175 12.47 -27.74 2.55
CA TYR A 175 11.43 -28.76 2.73
C TYR A 175 11.88 -30.16 2.28
N ARG A 176 12.57 -30.28 1.14
CA ARG A 176 13.11 -31.57 0.68
C ARG A 176 14.17 -32.13 1.62
N ALA A 177 15.04 -31.29 2.17
CA ALA A 177 16.08 -31.71 3.12
C ALA A 177 15.50 -32.18 4.48
N GLU A 178 14.47 -31.48 4.95
CA GLU A 178 13.80 -31.81 6.24
C GLU A 178 12.84 -33.02 6.13
N LEU A 179 12.35 -33.32 4.93
CA LEU A 179 11.35 -34.36 4.69
C LEU A 179 11.77 -35.33 3.58
N PRO A 180 12.96 -35.95 3.68
CA PRO A 180 13.50 -36.85 2.64
C PRO A 180 12.64 -38.10 2.41
N GLN A 181 11.82 -38.49 3.39
CA GLN A 181 10.95 -39.65 3.34
C GLN A 181 9.62 -39.38 2.64
N VAL A 182 9.29 -38.13 2.35
CA VAL A 182 7.99 -37.76 1.73
C VAL A 182 8.05 -37.95 0.22
N ARG A 183 7.04 -38.63 -0.33
CA ARG A 183 6.93 -38.87 -1.80
C ARG A 183 6.27 -37.74 -2.56
N THR A 184 5.69 -36.79 -1.89
CA THR A 184 5.04 -35.61 -2.47
C THR A 184 6.03 -34.82 -3.32
N ARG A 185 5.62 -34.39 -4.51
CA ARG A 185 6.44 -33.55 -5.40
C ARG A 185 6.59 -32.16 -4.76
N ILE A 186 7.74 -31.86 -4.18
CA ILE A 186 8.06 -30.53 -3.66
C ILE A 186 8.71 -29.70 -4.78
N ALA A 187 8.03 -28.64 -5.23
CA ALA A 187 8.43 -27.78 -6.34
C ALA A 187 8.46 -26.32 -5.94
N CYS A 188 9.29 -25.53 -6.60
CA CYS A 188 9.25 -24.06 -6.52
C CYS A 188 8.47 -23.49 -7.70
N VAL A 189 7.44 -22.69 -7.42
CA VAL A 189 6.80 -21.83 -8.41
C VAL A 189 6.66 -20.44 -7.78
N PRO A 190 7.40 -19.44 -8.27
CA PRO A 190 7.41 -18.10 -7.69
C PRO A 190 6.05 -17.40 -7.80
N ASN A 191 5.85 -16.33 -7.03
CA ASN A 191 4.63 -15.53 -7.15
C ASN A 191 4.63 -14.76 -8.47
N GLY A 192 3.50 -14.78 -9.17
CA GLY A 192 3.27 -13.94 -10.35
C GLY A 192 3.00 -12.48 -9.94
N VAL A 193 3.74 -11.54 -10.52
CA VAL A 193 3.58 -10.10 -10.31
C VAL A 193 3.32 -9.44 -11.66
N PRO A 194 2.14 -8.86 -11.90
CA PRO A 194 1.80 -8.28 -13.19
C PRO A 194 2.59 -7.00 -13.45
N ALA A 195 2.95 -6.78 -14.71
CA ALA A 195 3.47 -5.50 -15.16
C ALA A 195 2.40 -4.42 -14.97
N PRO A 196 2.71 -3.31 -14.29
CA PRO A 196 1.73 -2.27 -14.01
C PRO A 196 1.46 -1.39 -15.24
N GLY A 197 0.26 -0.82 -15.31
CA GLY A 197 -0.10 0.17 -16.34
C GLY A 197 0.44 1.59 -16.10
N VAL A 198 1.52 1.73 -15.30
CA VAL A 198 2.15 3.02 -15.01
C VAL A 198 3.31 3.32 -15.96
N GLU A 199 3.67 4.60 -16.11
CA GLU A 199 4.94 4.95 -16.77
C GLU A 199 6.12 4.47 -15.91
N ARG A 200 7.18 4.04 -16.58
CA ARG A 200 8.44 3.69 -15.90
C ARG A 200 9.03 4.93 -15.23
N SER A 201 9.74 4.70 -14.11
CA SER A 201 10.49 5.76 -13.48
C SER A 201 11.56 6.32 -14.43
N PRO A 202 11.69 7.65 -14.54
CA PRO A 202 12.80 8.28 -15.25
C PRO A 202 14.11 8.20 -14.45
N LEU A 203 14.09 7.75 -13.20
CA LEU A 203 15.23 7.61 -12.26
C LEU A 203 15.92 8.92 -11.86
N ASP A 204 15.33 10.07 -12.16
CA ASP A 204 15.87 11.42 -11.90
C ASP A 204 15.27 12.10 -10.65
N SER A 205 14.37 11.43 -9.96
CA SER A 205 13.55 12.02 -8.90
C SER A 205 14.27 12.23 -7.56
N LYS A 206 15.46 11.67 -7.37
CA LYS A 206 16.23 11.66 -6.09
C LYS A 206 15.38 11.15 -4.90
N VAL A 207 14.53 10.16 -5.15
CA VAL A 207 13.65 9.54 -4.15
C VAL A 207 13.98 8.06 -4.02
N ILE A 208 14.25 7.65 -2.78
CA ILE A 208 14.29 6.24 -2.40
C ILE A 208 12.89 5.84 -1.93
N VAL A 209 12.35 4.76 -2.49
CA VAL A 209 11.03 4.22 -2.12
C VAL A 209 11.21 2.89 -1.42
N ALA A 210 10.51 2.72 -0.30
CA ALA A 210 10.36 1.42 0.36
C ALA A 210 8.89 1.19 0.72
N ALA A 211 8.40 -0.04 0.55
CA ALA A 211 7.01 -0.36 0.80
C ALA A 211 6.83 -1.73 1.48
N GLY A 212 5.92 -1.78 2.46
CA GLY A 212 5.58 -3.01 3.16
C GLY A 212 4.91 -2.76 4.50
N ARG A 213 4.62 -3.83 5.23
CA ARG A 213 4.13 -3.72 6.60
C ARG A 213 5.22 -3.15 7.52
N LEU A 214 4.87 -2.17 8.36
CA LEU A 214 5.81 -1.62 9.35
C LEU A 214 5.88 -2.56 10.57
N ILE A 215 6.62 -3.67 10.42
CA ILE A 215 6.83 -4.74 11.41
C ILE A 215 8.32 -5.04 11.55
N PRO A 216 8.78 -5.60 12.70
CA PRO A 216 10.21 -5.77 13.00
C PRO A 216 11.01 -6.48 11.91
N VAL A 217 10.49 -7.55 11.30
CA VAL A 217 11.20 -8.32 10.27
C VAL A 217 11.55 -7.52 9.02
N LYS A 218 10.85 -6.40 8.74
CA LYS A 218 11.13 -5.54 7.57
C LYS A 218 12.28 -4.57 7.81
N ARG A 219 12.72 -4.40 9.06
CA ARG A 219 13.90 -3.62 9.45
C ARG A 219 13.98 -2.24 8.83
N TYR A 220 12.87 -1.50 8.84
CA TYR A 220 12.88 -0.08 8.39
C TYR A 220 13.70 0.82 9.32
N ASP A 221 13.97 0.38 10.55
CA ASP A 221 14.97 0.97 11.44
C ASP A 221 16.36 0.97 10.79
N ARG A 222 16.79 -0.18 10.23
CA ARG A 222 18.04 -0.32 9.46
C ARG A 222 18.08 0.64 8.27
N LEU A 223 16.98 0.77 7.53
CA LEU A 223 16.90 1.66 6.39
C LEU A 223 17.05 3.13 6.78
N VAL A 224 16.38 3.57 7.84
CA VAL A 224 16.48 4.94 8.35
C VAL A 224 17.91 5.23 8.83
N ASP A 225 18.56 4.31 9.53
CA ASP A 225 19.95 4.47 9.99
C ASP A 225 20.96 4.50 8.84
N ALA A 226 20.75 3.65 7.82
CA ALA A 226 21.60 3.65 6.63
C ALA A 226 21.44 4.96 5.84
N PHE A 227 20.20 5.45 5.70
CA PHE A 227 19.96 6.73 5.06
C PHE A 227 20.57 7.89 5.86
N ALA A 228 20.55 7.85 7.19
CA ALA A 228 21.20 8.86 8.04
C ALA A 228 22.69 9.02 7.76
N GLN A 229 23.40 7.93 7.41
CA GLN A 229 24.83 7.97 7.09
C GLN A 229 25.12 8.65 5.75
N VAL A 230 24.20 8.60 4.80
CA VAL A 230 24.40 9.16 3.44
C VAL A 230 23.71 10.51 3.23
N ALA A 231 22.73 10.86 4.07
CA ALA A 231 21.95 12.09 3.94
C ALA A 231 22.80 13.38 3.96
N PRO A 232 23.87 13.51 4.77
CA PRO A 232 24.72 14.72 4.74
C PRO A 232 25.44 14.94 3.40
N GLU A 233 25.81 13.86 2.70
CA GLU A 233 26.45 13.91 1.38
C GLU A 233 25.44 14.15 0.25
N HIS A 234 24.17 13.83 0.51
CA HIS A 234 23.07 13.86 -0.46
C HIS A 234 21.84 14.60 0.09
N PRO A 235 21.92 15.89 0.41
CA PRO A 235 20.85 16.64 1.07
C PRO A 235 19.57 16.80 0.24
N ASP A 236 19.65 16.59 -1.06
CA ASP A 236 18.54 16.66 -2.01
C ASP A 236 17.80 15.33 -2.20
N TRP A 237 18.30 14.23 -1.61
CA TRP A 237 17.61 12.94 -1.64
C TRP A 237 16.59 12.81 -0.51
N ALA A 238 15.51 12.08 -0.80
CA ALA A 238 14.44 11.79 0.15
C ALA A 238 14.14 10.30 0.22
N LEU A 239 13.77 9.83 1.42
CA LEU A 239 13.30 8.46 1.65
C LEU A 239 11.79 8.47 1.94
N ARG A 240 11.02 7.69 1.19
CA ARG A 240 9.56 7.51 1.37
C ARG A 240 9.24 6.09 1.77
N LEU A 241 8.67 5.92 2.97
CA LEU A 241 8.25 4.63 3.53
C LEU A 241 6.72 4.48 3.42
N TYR A 242 6.27 3.54 2.61
CA TYR A 242 4.86 3.25 2.39
C TYR A 242 4.43 2.02 3.19
N GLY A 243 3.36 2.16 3.96
CA GLY A 243 2.81 1.04 4.72
C GLY A 243 2.19 1.44 6.05
N ARG A 244 1.76 0.41 6.78
CA ARG A 244 1.22 0.53 8.13
C ARG A 244 1.71 -0.62 9.01
N GLY A 245 1.77 -0.39 10.30
CA GLY A 245 2.17 -1.42 11.26
C GLY A 245 2.51 -0.83 12.62
N PRO A 246 2.80 -1.70 13.61
CA PRO A 246 3.09 -1.29 14.99
C PRO A 246 4.36 -0.44 15.10
N GLU A 247 5.36 -0.62 14.20
CA GLU A 247 6.64 0.09 14.25
C GLU A 247 6.54 1.58 13.85
N LYS A 248 5.35 2.07 13.42
CA LYS A 248 5.20 3.45 12.94
C LYS A 248 5.65 4.51 13.96
N ALA A 249 5.32 4.32 15.24
CA ALA A 249 5.68 5.28 16.29
C ALA A 249 7.20 5.28 16.55
N ALA A 250 7.81 4.11 16.67
CA ALA A 250 9.25 3.95 16.88
C ALA A 250 10.07 4.51 15.69
N LEU A 251 9.61 4.29 14.47
CA LEU A 251 10.22 4.86 13.26
C LEU A 251 10.11 6.39 13.25
N ARG A 252 8.97 6.97 13.67
CA ARG A 252 8.82 8.42 13.76
C ARG A 252 9.80 9.02 14.77
N GLU A 253 9.88 8.44 15.96
CA GLU A 253 10.81 8.87 17.01
C GLU A 253 12.28 8.77 16.53
N ARG A 254 12.63 7.70 15.80
CA ARG A 254 13.96 7.52 15.23
C ARG A 254 14.30 8.61 14.21
N ILE A 255 13.38 8.90 13.30
CA ILE A 255 13.53 9.95 12.27
C ILE A 255 13.73 11.30 12.95
N ASP A 256 12.94 11.62 13.98
CA ASP A 256 13.06 12.90 14.70
C ASP A 256 14.38 13.03 15.44
N ARG A 257 14.81 11.97 16.16
CA ARG A 257 16.09 11.93 16.87
C ARG A 257 17.29 12.08 15.95
N LEU A 258 17.22 11.57 14.72
CA LEU A 258 18.27 11.70 13.70
C LEU A 258 18.20 13.01 12.89
N GLY A 259 17.22 13.88 13.15
CA GLY A 259 17.04 15.13 12.40
C GLY A 259 16.55 14.94 10.96
N LEU A 260 16.06 13.74 10.59
CA LEU A 260 15.71 13.38 9.21
C LEU A 260 14.27 13.70 8.81
N TYR A 261 13.51 14.41 9.63
CA TYR A 261 12.09 14.73 9.40
C TYR A 261 11.82 15.51 8.09
N GLY A 262 12.81 16.23 7.56
CA GLY A 262 12.75 16.91 6.26
C GLY A 262 12.89 15.97 5.05
N GLN A 263 13.65 14.88 5.20
CA GLN A 263 14.02 13.96 4.11
C GLN A 263 13.30 12.61 4.19
N VAL A 264 12.98 12.09 5.38
CA VAL A 264 12.33 10.78 5.58
C VAL A 264 10.86 10.96 5.91
N ARG A 265 9.98 10.36 5.10
CA ARG A 265 8.53 10.47 5.24
C ARG A 265 7.86 9.11 5.41
N LEU A 266 6.99 9.00 6.42
CA LEU A 266 6.08 7.86 6.60
C LEU A 266 4.78 8.16 5.84
N MET A 267 4.67 7.65 4.62
CA MET A 267 3.61 7.99 3.66
C MET A 267 2.25 7.34 3.96
N GLY A 268 2.23 6.31 4.82
CA GLY A 268 1.05 5.50 5.05
C GLY A 268 0.81 4.45 3.97
N PRO A 269 -0.29 3.67 4.07
CA PRO A 269 -0.63 2.67 3.07
C PRO A 269 -1.16 3.32 1.80
N VAL A 270 -0.81 2.74 0.65
CA VAL A 270 -1.27 3.17 -0.68
C VAL A 270 -1.63 1.93 -1.52
N SER A 271 -2.60 2.08 -2.39
CA SER A 271 -3.00 1.09 -3.40
C SER A 271 -3.54 1.84 -4.63
N PRO A 272 -3.05 1.52 -5.82
CA PRO A 272 -1.95 0.61 -6.13
C PRO A 272 -0.58 1.20 -5.76
N ILE A 273 0.36 0.35 -5.33
CA ILE A 273 1.70 0.79 -4.88
C ILE A 273 2.61 1.14 -6.07
N GLU A 274 2.32 0.64 -7.22
CA GLU A 274 3.10 0.80 -8.45
C GLU A 274 3.21 2.28 -8.85
N THR A 275 2.18 3.08 -8.57
CA THR A 275 2.23 4.55 -8.77
C THR A 275 3.29 5.23 -7.91
N GLU A 276 3.67 4.61 -6.80
CA GLU A 276 4.70 5.12 -5.89
C GLU A 276 6.09 4.57 -6.24
N TRP A 277 6.19 3.30 -6.65
CA TRP A 277 7.43 2.75 -7.20
C TRP A 277 7.92 3.57 -8.40
N ALA A 278 7.03 3.93 -9.33
CA ALA A 278 7.35 4.73 -10.51
C ALA A 278 7.87 6.15 -10.19
N LYS A 279 7.78 6.61 -8.95
CA LYS A 279 8.37 7.88 -8.49
C LYS A 279 9.80 7.73 -7.98
N GLY A 280 10.24 6.50 -7.69
CA GLY A 280 11.54 6.24 -7.09
C GLY A 280 12.66 6.22 -8.11
N ALA A 281 13.83 6.70 -7.72
CA ALA A 281 15.09 6.45 -8.41
C ALA A 281 15.78 5.17 -7.89
N ILE A 282 15.47 4.79 -6.65
CA ILE A 282 15.97 3.59 -5.97
C ILE A 282 14.82 2.97 -5.18
N ALA A 283 14.71 1.65 -5.22
CA ALA A 283 13.85 0.88 -4.34
C ALA A 283 14.67 0.21 -3.23
N ALA A 284 14.16 0.23 -1.99
CA ALA A 284 14.88 -0.28 -0.83
C ALA A 284 14.09 -1.38 -0.10
N VAL A 285 14.76 -2.53 0.14
CA VAL A 285 14.23 -3.68 0.88
C VAL A 285 15.26 -4.10 1.92
N THR A 286 14.96 -3.92 3.20
CA THR A 286 15.91 -4.11 4.32
C THR A 286 15.58 -5.30 5.23
N SER A 287 14.74 -6.21 4.77
CA SER A 287 14.19 -7.30 5.58
C SER A 287 15.26 -8.25 6.12
N ASP A 288 15.02 -8.81 7.31
CA ASP A 288 15.79 -9.94 7.84
C ASP A 288 15.34 -11.28 7.25
N MET A 289 14.11 -11.34 6.70
CA MET A 289 13.54 -12.50 6.04
C MET A 289 12.47 -12.09 5.03
N GLU A 290 12.47 -12.72 3.88
CA GLU A 290 11.42 -12.67 2.85
C GLU A 290 11.08 -14.09 2.41
N SER A 291 9.82 -14.36 2.10
CA SER A 291 9.46 -15.64 1.48
C SER A 291 9.73 -15.65 -0.02
N PHE A 292 9.48 -14.50 -0.66
CA PHE A 292 9.71 -14.26 -2.08
C PHE A 292 10.25 -12.82 -2.32
N GLY A 293 9.52 -11.81 -1.83
CA GLY A 293 9.88 -10.42 -2.08
C GLY A 293 9.10 -9.80 -3.25
N MET A 294 7.77 -9.90 -3.25
CA MET A 294 6.93 -9.30 -4.30
C MET A 294 7.25 -7.82 -4.55
N THR A 295 7.59 -7.07 -3.50
CA THR A 295 7.96 -5.66 -3.59
C THR A 295 9.22 -5.41 -4.42
N VAL A 296 10.15 -6.37 -4.48
CA VAL A 296 11.32 -6.33 -5.36
C VAL A 296 10.86 -6.34 -6.82
N VAL A 297 10.03 -7.31 -7.19
CA VAL A 297 9.54 -7.46 -8.56
C VAL A 297 8.63 -6.30 -8.96
N GLU A 298 7.78 -5.81 -8.05
CA GLU A 298 6.93 -4.63 -8.27
C GLU A 298 7.77 -3.39 -8.63
N ALA A 299 8.86 -3.13 -7.90
CA ALA A 299 9.77 -2.04 -8.20
C ALA A 299 10.52 -2.25 -9.54
N MET A 300 10.99 -3.47 -9.80
CA MET A 300 11.65 -3.84 -11.05
C MET A 300 10.75 -3.62 -12.27
N HIS A 301 9.47 -3.93 -12.19
CA HIS A 301 8.49 -3.66 -13.26
C HIS A 301 8.33 -2.15 -13.55
N CYS A 302 8.61 -1.29 -12.59
CA CYS A 302 8.65 0.16 -12.78
C CYS A 302 9.99 0.66 -13.30
N GLY A 303 10.95 -0.23 -13.61
CA GLY A 303 12.30 0.11 -14.06
C GLY A 303 13.19 0.67 -12.96
N VAL A 304 12.86 0.46 -11.69
CA VAL A 304 13.59 1.00 -10.54
C VAL A 304 14.59 -0.04 -10.03
N PRO A 305 15.91 0.28 -9.95
CA PRO A 305 16.89 -0.62 -9.38
C PRO A 305 16.64 -0.82 -7.88
N VAL A 306 16.82 -2.06 -7.43
CA VAL A 306 16.54 -2.44 -6.04
C VAL A 306 17.85 -2.64 -5.28
N VAL A 307 17.94 -2.06 -4.07
CA VAL A 307 18.89 -2.46 -3.04
C VAL A 307 18.14 -3.33 -2.05
N ALA A 308 18.54 -4.59 -1.91
CA ALA A 308 17.92 -5.51 -0.98
C ALA A 308 18.96 -6.14 -0.06
N THR A 309 18.58 -6.46 1.19
CA THR A 309 19.38 -7.37 2.02
C THR A 309 19.36 -8.76 1.41
N ASP A 310 20.50 -9.43 1.43
CA ASP A 310 20.62 -10.85 1.09
C ASP A 310 20.14 -11.68 2.29
N CYS A 311 18.84 -11.59 2.54
CA CYS A 311 18.20 -12.34 3.62
C CYS A 311 17.75 -13.73 3.14
N PRO A 312 17.55 -14.68 4.06
CA PRO A 312 17.07 -16.01 3.72
C PRO A 312 15.82 -15.95 2.82
N HIS A 313 15.83 -16.77 1.77
CA HIS A 313 14.84 -16.91 0.70
C HIS A 313 14.74 -15.68 -0.22
N GLY A 314 13.92 -15.70 -1.21
CA GLY A 314 13.44 -14.65 -2.08
C GLY A 314 14.41 -13.68 -2.78
N PRO A 315 15.01 -12.68 -2.11
CA PRO A 315 15.74 -11.61 -2.78
C PRO A 315 16.87 -12.08 -3.70
N ALA A 316 17.70 -13.04 -3.27
CA ALA A 316 18.80 -13.60 -4.09
C ALA A 316 18.32 -14.46 -5.27
N GLU A 317 17.06 -14.89 -5.28
CA GLU A 317 16.47 -15.60 -6.42
C GLU A 317 15.90 -14.65 -7.48
N ILE A 318 15.66 -13.38 -7.11
CA ILE A 318 15.15 -12.35 -8.00
C ILE A 318 16.30 -11.47 -8.51
N ILE A 319 17.17 -11.02 -7.60
CA ILE A 319 18.26 -10.08 -7.86
C ILE A 319 19.55 -10.85 -8.15
N GLU A 320 20.13 -10.62 -9.32
CA GLU A 320 21.51 -10.94 -9.65
C GLU A 320 22.35 -9.72 -9.30
N HIS A 321 23.18 -9.84 -8.23
CA HIS A 321 23.98 -8.75 -7.70
C HIS A 321 24.81 -8.04 -8.78
N GLU A 322 24.78 -6.71 -8.81
CA GLU A 322 25.46 -5.81 -9.78
C GLU A 322 24.97 -5.92 -11.22
N ARG A 323 24.04 -6.81 -11.53
CA ARG A 323 23.45 -6.94 -12.86
C ARG A 323 22.08 -6.25 -12.96
N ASN A 324 21.17 -6.57 -12.05
CA ASN A 324 19.80 -6.04 -12.04
C ASN A 324 19.36 -5.46 -10.70
N GLY A 325 20.29 -5.27 -9.75
CA GLY A 325 20.10 -4.72 -8.43
C GLY A 325 21.33 -4.95 -7.57
N LEU A 326 21.26 -4.52 -6.31
CA LEU A 326 22.32 -4.73 -5.32
C LEU A 326 21.80 -5.60 -4.18
N LEU A 327 22.51 -6.68 -3.87
CA LEU A 327 22.31 -7.51 -2.68
C LEU A 327 23.35 -7.11 -1.62
N VAL A 328 22.89 -6.88 -0.39
CA VAL A 328 23.74 -6.51 0.74
C VAL A 328 23.70 -7.65 1.76
N PRO A 329 24.83 -8.30 2.08
CA PRO A 329 24.87 -9.33 3.10
C PRO A 329 24.32 -8.83 4.44
N LEU A 330 23.59 -9.68 5.17
CA LEU A 330 22.96 -9.28 6.45
C LEU A 330 24.01 -8.83 7.48
N GLU A 331 25.17 -9.49 7.49
CA GLU A 331 26.31 -9.17 8.38
C GLU A 331 26.98 -7.83 8.07
N ALA A 332 26.83 -7.30 6.86
CA ALA A 332 27.32 -5.96 6.50
C ALA A 332 26.52 -4.83 7.20
N GLY A 333 25.36 -5.18 7.72
CA GLY A 333 24.55 -4.33 8.60
C GLY A 333 24.15 -2.99 7.99
N VAL A 334 24.08 -1.98 8.84
CA VAL A 334 23.71 -0.59 8.44
C VAL A 334 24.75 0.02 7.51
N ALA A 335 26.04 -0.18 7.79
CA ALA A 335 27.12 0.43 7.00
C ALA A 335 27.17 -0.11 5.56
N GLY A 336 27.07 -1.44 5.38
CA GLY A 336 27.05 -2.02 4.04
C GLY A 336 25.81 -1.61 3.24
N TYR A 337 24.66 -1.46 3.93
CA TYR A 337 23.45 -0.96 3.26
C TYR A 337 23.57 0.52 2.87
N ALA A 338 24.17 1.36 3.73
CA ALA A 338 24.47 2.75 3.43
C ALA A 338 25.38 2.89 2.22
N GLU A 339 26.42 2.04 2.13
CA GLU A 339 27.34 2.04 0.97
C GLU A 339 26.62 1.68 -0.33
N ALA A 340 25.76 0.69 -0.33
CA ALA A 340 24.94 0.33 -1.50
C ALA A 340 24.01 1.48 -1.92
N LEU A 341 23.41 2.20 -0.96
CA LEU A 341 22.63 3.40 -1.25
C LEU A 341 23.52 4.49 -1.84
N ARG A 342 24.67 4.80 -1.23
CA ARG A 342 25.63 5.83 -1.71
C ARG A 342 26.04 5.59 -3.15
N ARG A 343 26.39 4.37 -3.51
CA ARG A 343 26.73 3.99 -4.89
C ARG A 343 25.62 4.34 -5.87
N LEU A 344 24.38 3.98 -5.57
CA LEU A 344 23.24 4.29 -6.47
C LEU A 344 22.85 5.77 -6.42
N MET A 345 23.02 6.46 -5.32
CA MET A 345 22.72 7.90 -5.22
C MET A 345 23.68 8.75 -6.02
N SER A 346 24.96 8.33 -6.10
CA SER A 346 26.04 9.08 -6.75
C SER A 346 26.21 8.75 -8.24
N ASP A 347 25.73 7.61 -8.73
CA ASP A 347 25.99 7.12 -10.09
C ASP A 347 24.68 6.91 -10.89
N ASP A 348 24.31 7.92 -11.69
CA ASP A 348 23.13 7.92 -12.55
C ASP A 348 23.21 6.83 -13.65
N ALA A 349 24.43 6.58 -14.17
CA ALA A 349 24.64 5.58 -15.22
C ALA A 349 24.45 4.17 -14.65
N LEU A 350 24.96 3.90 -13.45
CA LEU A 350 24.74 2.65 -12.74
C LEU A 350 23.26 2.45 -12.46
N ARG A 351 22.54 3.46 -11.95
CA ARG A 351 21.08 3.38 -11.73
C ARG A 351 20.34 3.03 -13.02
N GLY A 352 20.64 3.73 -14.12
CA GLY A 352 20.01 3.49 -15.40
C GLY A 352 20.25 2.07 -15.91
N ARG A 353 21.48 1.56 -15.83
CA ARG A 353 21.86 0.22 -16.26
C ARG A 353 21.14 -0.86 -15.43
N LEU A 354 21.19 -0.75 -14.10
CA LEU A 354 20.54 -1.72 -13.22
C LEU A 354 19.03 -1.68 -13.36
N GLY A 355 18.42 -0.49 -13.50
CA GLY A 355 16.98 -0.34 -13.71
C GLY A 355 16.48 -0.97 -15.01
N ALA A 356 17.24 -0.83 -16.11
CA ALA A 356 16.92 -1.47 -17.37
C ALA A 356 16.98 -3.02 -17.26
N ALA A 357 18.04 -3.54 -16.63
CA ALA A 357 18.20 -4.98 -16.42
C ALA A 357 17.15 -5.53 -15.40
N ALA A 358 16.78 -4.75 -14.39
CA ALA A 358 15.71 -5.09 -13.46
C ALA A 358 14.38 -5.29 -14.17
N LEU A 359 14.02 -4.36 -15.05
CA LEU A 359 12.81 -4.45 -15.85
C LEU A 359 12.76 -5.69 -16.75
N GLU A 360 13.89 -6.06 -17.34
CA GLU A 360 14.01 -7.30 -18.16
C GLU A 360 13.78 -8.53 -17.28
N ARG A 361 14.46 -8.59 -16.12
CA ARG A 361 14.31 -9.67 -15.15
C ARG A 361 12.90 -9.83 -14.62
N ALA A 362 12.18 -8.72 -14.39
CA ALA A 362 10.83 -8.75 -13.86
C ALA A 362 9.84 -9.54 -14.74
N ARG A 363 10.09 -9.64 -16.06
CA ARG A 363 9.25 -10.40 -16.99
C ARG A 363 9.19 -11.89 -16.67
N ASP A 364 10.25 -12.45 -16.09
CA ASP A 364 10.29 -13.86 -15.68
C ASP A 364 9.26 -14.19 -14.59
N PHE A 365 8.78 -13.15 -13.91
CA PHE A 365 7.79 -13.23 -12.84
C PHE A 365 6.41 -12.71 -13.26
N GLU A 366 6.17 -12.42 -14.53
CA GLU A 366 4.83 -12.09 -14.99
C GLU A 366 3.88 -13.27 -14.78
N PRO A 367 2.61 -13.02 -14.39
CA PRO A 367 1.66 -14.10 -14.09
C PRO A 367 1.50 -15.12 -15.21
N ALA A 368 1.58 -14.67 -16.48
CA ALA A 368 1.51 -15.56 -17.64
C ALA A 368 2.71 -16.53 -17.70
N ALA A 369 3.93 -16.05 -17.44
CA ALA A 369 5.13 -16.90 -17.41
C ALA A 369 5.10 -17.89 -16.23
N VAL A 370 4.64 -17.43 -15.08
CA VAL A 370 4.51 -18.28 -13.88
C VAL A 370 3.40 -19.31 -14.04
N ALA A 371 2.28 -18.98 -14.71
CA ALA A 371 1.20 -19.91 -14.99
C ALA A 371 1.67 -21.12 -15.84
N LEU A 372 2.60 -20.91 -16.78
CA LEU A 372 3.19 -22.02 -17.55
C LEU A 372 3.93 -23.03 -16.66
N ARG A 373 4.61 -22.57 -15.60
CA ARG A 373 5.27 -23.46 -14.64
C ARG A 373 4.26 -24.31 -13.85
N TYR A 374 3.10 -23.72 -13.50
CA TYR A 374 2.00 -24.48 -12.89
C TYR A 374 1.43 -25.51 -13.87
N GLU A 375 1.19 -25.14 -15.11
CA GLU A 375 0.67 -26.07 -16.14
C GLU A 375 1.64 -27.23 -16.44
N GLU A 376 2.94 -26.95 -16.37
CA GLU A 376 3.95 -28.03 -16.50
C GLU A 376 3.88 -28.98 -15.31
N LEU A 377 3.81 -28.46 -14.08
CA LEU A 377 3.61 -29.25 -12.88
C LEU A 377 2.31 -30.09 -12.96
N PHE A 378 1.21 -29.52 -13.43
CA PHE A 378 -0.05 -30.24 -13.58
C PHE A 378 0.07 -31.41 -14.58
N ARG A 379 0.75 -31.19 -15.71
CA ARG A 379 1.00 -32.25 -16.71
C ARG A 379 1.91 -33.35 -16.15
N GLU A 380 2.98 -32.98 -15.44
CA GLU A 380 3.89 -33.90 -14.77
C GLU A 380 3.16 -34.82 -13.79
N LEU A 381 2.29 -34.24 -12.93
CA LEU A 381 1.51 -34.97 -11.93
C LEU A 381 0.44 -35.87 -12.58
N ALA A 382 -0.25 -35.42 -13.61
CA ALA A 382 -1.26 -36.22 -14.32
C ALA A 382 -0.63 -37.44 -14.98
N ALA A 383 0.49 -37.26 -15.73
CA ALA A 383 1.25 -38.33 -16.33
C ALA A 383 1.84 -39.31 -15.29
N GLY A 384 2.18 -38.83 -14.10
CA GLY A 384 2.61 -39.67 -12.98
C GLY A 384 1.49 -40.59 -12.47
N ARG A 385 0.24 -40.10 -12.37
CA ARG A 385 -0.93 -40.89 -11.97
C ARG A 385 -1.28 -41.98 -13.03
N GLU A 386 -1.24 -41.65 -14.32
CA GLU A 386 -1.49 -42.60 -15.39
C GLU A 386 -0.48 -43.73 -15.41
N ARG A 387 0.81 -43.45 -15.19
CA ARG A 387 1.88 -44.45 -15.16
C ARG A 387 1.88 -45.30 -13.88
N GLY A 388 1.39 -44.76 -12.77
CA GLY A 388 1.40 -45.44 -11.49
C GLY A 388 0.26 -46.43 -11.26
N GLY A 389 -0.66 -46.62 -12.23
CA GLY A 389 -1.83 -47.50 -12.25
C GLY A 389 -2.35 -47.89 -10.84
N ALA A 390 -3.42 -47.31 -10.37
CA ALA A 390 -4.16 -47.63 -9.14
C ALA A 390 -3.27 -47.80 -7.90
N ALA A 391 -2.88 -46.70 -7.28
CA ALA A 391 -2.30 -46.70 -5.95
C ALA A 391 -3.26 -47.40 -4.97
N ALA A 392 -2.72 -48.28 -4.15
CA ALA A 392 -3.44 -49.02 -3.14
C ALA A 392 -4.34 -48.10 -2.28
N PRO A 393 -5.52 -48.55 -1.85
CA PRO A 393 -6.50 -47.72 -1.14
C PRO A 393 -5.85 -47.08 0.09
N ALA A 394 -6.04 -45.77 0.23
CA ALA A 394 -5.55 -44.99 1.36
C ALA A 394 -6.04 -45.59 2.67
N GLN A 395 -5.10 -45.96 3.54
CA GLN A 395 -5.42 -46.44 4.89
C GLN A 395 -6.30 -45.40 5.61
N ARG A 396 -7.39 -45.89 6.21
CA ARG A 396 -8.31 -45.10 7.06
C ARG A 396 -7.54 -44.26 8.09
N PRO A 397 -8.00 -43.09 8.45
CA PRO A 397 -7.31 -42.18 9.35
C PRO A 397 -7.01 -42.81 10.69
N VAL A 398 -5.73 -42.89 11.01
CA VAL A 398 -5.26 -43.19 12.38
C VAL A 398 -5.44 -41.89 13.18
N PRO A 399 -6.03 -41.92 14.38
CA PRO A 399 -6.09 -40.77 15.26
C PRO A 399 -4.70 -40.26 15.57
N VAL A 400 -4.41 -39.01 15.32
CA VAL A 400 -3.18 -38.38 15.77
C VAL A 400 -3.21 -38.29 17.30
N ALA A 401 -2.30 -38.98 17.96
CA ALA A 401 -2.12 -38.87 19.40
C ALA A 401 -1.74 -37.43 19.78
N ALA A 402 -2.34 -36.93 20.87
CA ALA A 402 -2.07 -35.60 21.39
C ALA A 402 -0.58 -35.46 21.78
N PRO A 403 0.13 -34.39 21.38
CA PRO A 403 1.48 -34.12 21.84
C PRO A 403 1.53 -33.73 23.33
N ALA A 404 2.61 -34.11 24.00
CA ALA A 404 2.87 -33.82 25.39
C ALA A 404 3.00 -32.30 25.67
N ALA A 405 2.73 -31.91 26.91
CA ALA A 405 2.65 -30.52 27.38
C ALA A 405 3.93 -29.69 27.13
N PRO A 406 3.79 -28.40 26.84
CA PRO A 406 4.87 -27.54 26.34
C PRO A 406 5.86 -27.10 27.41
N SER A 407 7.13 -27.04 27.03
CA SER A 407 8.23 -26.45 27.79
C SER A 407 8.24 -24.91 27.67
N LEU A 408 8.87 -24.26 28.65
CA LEU A 408 8.84 -22.87 29.09
C LEU A 408 9.17 -21.70 28.07
N GLY A 409 9.08 -21.89 26.77
CA GLY A 409 9.43 -20.86 25.78
C GLY A 409 8.34 -19.82 25.41
N ALA A 410 7.09 -20.01 25.82
CA ALA A 410 5.91 -19.26 25.30
C ALA A 410 5.64 -17.89 25.98
N ARG A 411 6.56 -17.36 26.80
CA ARG A 411 6.26 -16.15 27.62
C ARG A 411 6.40 -14.80 26.87
N TRP A 412 6.96 -14.73 25.69
CA TRP A 412 7.25 -13.49 24.98
C TRP A 412 6.05 -12.89 24.23
N TRP A 413 5.10 -13.69 23.77
CA TRP A 413 3.96 -13.23 22.96
C TRP A 413 2.76 -12.70 23.76
N ARG A 414 2.78 -12.76 25.09
CA ARG A 414 1.64 -12.33 25.95
C ARG A 414 1.58 -10.85 26.30
N ARG A 415 2.59 -10.05 26.00
CA ARG A 415 2.64 -8.63 26.41
C ARG A 415 2.00 -7.62 25.46
N LEU A 416 1.41 -8.05 24.34
CA LEU A 416 0.78 -7.13 23.37
C LEU A 416 -0.75 -7.22 23.31
N ARG A 417 -1.42 -7.57 24.40
CA ARG A 417 -2.88 -7.61 24.47
C ARG A 417 -3.40 -6.87 25.68
N SER A 418 -3.57 -5.55 25.55
CA SER A 418 -4.50 -4.79 26.39
C SER A 418 -5.17 -3.72 25.52
N ALA A 419 -6.41 -3.97 25.09
CA ALA A 419 -7.37 -2.98 24.64
C ALA A 419 -8.74 -3.39 25.15
N ALA A 420 -9.42 -2.45 25.79
CA ALA A 420 -10.63 -2.58 26.59
C ALA A 420 -11.90 -2.99 25.82
N PRO A 421 -12.95 -3.49 26.49
CA PRO A 421 -14.18 -3.97 25.86
C PRO A 421 -15.17 -2.83 25.56
N ALA A 422 -15.89 -2.94 24.43
CA ALA A 422 -16.98 -2.06 24.04
C ALA A 422 -18.33 -2.48 24.68
N PRO A 423 -19.28 -1.56 24.85
CA PRO A 423 -20.50 -1.77 25.62
C PRO A 423 -21.57 -2.60 24.88
N ARG A 424 -22.36 -3.34 25.69
CA ARG A 424 -23.49 -4.14 25.25
C ARG A 424 -24.72 -3.27 24.95
N VAL A 425 -25.37 -3.53 23.82
CA VAL A 425 -26.72 -3.02 23.50
C VAL A 425 -27.71 -4.18 23.55
N ALA A 426 -28.91 -3.91 24.08
CA ALA A 426 -29.95 -4.85 24.42
C ALA A 426 -30.73 -5.37 23.17
N ALA A 427 -31.25 -6.60 23.30
CA ALA A 427 -31.98 -7.34 22.27
C ALA A 427 -33.41 -6.82 22.07
N ALA A 428 -33.86 -6.78 20.81
CA ALA A 428 -35.26 -6.64 20.39
C ALA A 428 -35.75 -7.90 19.68
N THR A 429 -37.00 -8.21 19.88
CA THR A 429 -37.72 -9.43 19.47
C THR A 429 -38.00 -9.54 17.96
N PRO A 430 -38.10 -10.75 17.37
CA PRO A 430 -38.19 -10.94 15.93
C PRO A 430 -39.63 -10.87 15.38
N SER A 431 -39.77 -10.26 14.20
CA SER A 431 -40.96 -10.32 13.35
C SER A 431 -40.70 -11.17 12.08
N VAL A 432 -41.73 -11.91 11.65
CA VAL A 432 -41.72 -12.90 10.57
C VAL A 432 -41.58 -12.24 9.19
N PRO A 433 -40.79 -12.79 8.23
CA PRO A 433 -40.61 -12.18 6.91
C PRO A 433 -41.67 -12.65 5.89
N SER A 434 -42.16 -11.69 5.10
CA SER A 434 -42.92 -11.88 3.88
C SER A 434 -42.04 -12.22 2.67
N PRO A 435 -42.58 -12.84 1.59
CA PRO A 435 -41.75 -13.45 0.54
C PRO A 435 -41.04 -12.45 -0.37
N SER A 436 -39.86 -12.88 -0.75
CA SER A 436 -38.86 -12.29 -1.63
C SER A 436 -39.41 -11.54 -2.83
N ALA A 437 -39.05 -10.22 -2.87
CA ALA A 437 -38.99 -9.47 -4.11
C ALA A 437 -37.66 -9.81 -4.83
N ALA A 438 -37.72 -9.98 -6.15
CA ALA A 438 -36.55 -10.23 -6.99
C ALA A 438 -35.44 -9.20 -6.73
N GLU A 439 -34.19 -9.66 -6.56
CA GLU A 439 -33.03 -8.76 -6.44
C GLU A 439 -33.01 -7.78 -7.63
N PRO A 440 -32.90 -6.48 -7.39
CA PRO A 440 -32.73 -5.52 -8.48
C PRO A 440 -31.46 -5.86 -9.25
N ALA A 441 -31.53 -5.83 -10.58
CA ALA A 441 -30.37 -6.03 -11.44
C ALA A 441 -29.19 -5.16 -10.96
N PRO A 442 -27.97 -5.69 -10.91
CA PRO A 442 -26.82 -4.95 -10.42
C PRO A 442 -26.71 -3.63 -11.18
N ALA A 443 -26.60 -2.52 -10.45
CA ALA A 443 -26.39 -1.19 -11.05
C ALA A 443 -25.20 -1.27 -12.01
N PRO A 444 -25.27 -0.67 -13.21
CA PRO A 444 -24.19 -0.74 -14.17
C PRO A 444 -22.90 -0.22 -13.53
N ALA A 445 -21.80 -0.96 -13.68
CA ALA A 445 -20.50 -0.65 -13.09
C ALA A 445 -20.12 0.82 -13.37
N ALA A 446 -19.51 1.50 -12.41
CA ALA A 446 -19.09 2.87 -12.60
C ALA A 446 -17.99 2.94 -13.69
N PRO A 447 -17.95 4.00 -14.54
CA PRO A 447 -16.92 4.14 -15.54
C PRO A 447 -15.55 4.37 -14.87
N VAL A 448 -14.53 3.64 -15.34
CA VAL A 448 -13.17 3.67 -14.80
C VAL A 448 -12.27 4.61 -15.62
N ALA A 449 -11.46 5.41 -14.94
CA ALA A 449 -10.52 6.32 -15.55
C ALA A 449 -9.12 6.24 -14.92
N PHE A 450 -8.11 6.51 -15.73
CA PHE A 450 -6.69 6.53 -15.38
C PHE A 450 -6.16 7.95 -15.61
N ALA A 451 -5.77 8.64 -14.55
CA ALA A 451 -5.23 9.99 -14.63
C ALA A 451 -3.71 9.98 -14.51
N ARG A 452 -3.04 10.83 -15.28
CA ARG A 452 -1.59 10.99 -15.25
C ARG A 452 -1.21 12.45 -15.32
N SER A 453 -0.41 12.94 -14.37
CA SER A 453 0.18 14.26 -14.42
C SER A 453 1.17 14.38 -15.59
N THR A 454 1.21 15.52 -16.24
CA THR A 454 2.17 15.83 -17.30
C THR A 454 3.29 16.74 -16.79
N GLY A 455 4.41 16.81 -17.51
CA GLY A 455 5.57 17.61 -17.12
C GLY A 455 5.29 19.13 -17.10
N ASP A 456 4.37 19.60 -17.98
CA ASP A 456 3.90 20.98 -18.04
C ASP A 456 2.93 21.38 -16.91
N GLY A 457 2.63 20.45 -15.98
CA GLY A 457 1.76 20.66 -14.82
C GLY A 457 0.28 20.47 -15.10
N GLY A 458 -0.09 20.01 -16.30
CA GLY A 458 -1.42 19.50 -16.64
C GLY A 458 -1.59 18.04 -16.22
N PHE A 459 -2.59 17.41 -16.81
CA PHE A 459 -2.83 15.97 -16.67
C PHE A 459 -3.59 15.41 -17.86
N THR A 460 -3.46 14.09 -18.07
CA THR A 460 -4.27 13.34 -19.03
C THR A 460 -5.21 12.41 -18.31
N VAL A 461 -6.38 12.14 -18.88
CA VAL A 461 -7.34 11.15 -18.42
C VAL A 461 -7.59 10.15 -19.54
N ARG A 462 -7.29 8.90 -19.33
CA ARG A 462 -7.61 7.79 -20.21
C ARG A 462 -8.75 6.98 -19.60
N PHE A 463 -9.72 6.60 -20.39
CA PHE A 463 -10.87 5.84 -19.95
C PHE A 463 -10.72 4.34 -20.28
N ASP A 464 -11.27 3.49 -19.44
CA ASP A 464 -11.51 2.10 -19.79
C ASP A 464 -12.74 2.02 -20.69
N ALA A 465 -12.52 1.74 -21.97
CA ALA A 465 -13.57 1.69 -22.99
C ALA A 465 -14.68 0.70 -22.68
N THR A 466 -14.36 -0.39 -21.93
CA THR A 466 -15.33 -1.44 -21.56
C THR A 466 -16.36 -0.97 -20.53
N THR A 467 -16.04 0.09 -19.79
CA THR A 467 -16.89 0.64 -18.72
C THR A 467 -17.67 1.89 -19.14
N LEU A 468 -17.36 2.43 -20.34
CA LEU A 468 -17.98 3.66 -20.83
C LEU A 468 -19.39 3.45 -21.37
N PRO A 469 -20.30 4.42 -21.18
CA PRO A 469 -21.57 4.47 -21.93
C PRO A 469 -21.33 4.59 -23.44
N ALA A 470 -22.25 4.06 -24.24
CA ALA A 470 -22.20 4.22 -25.69
C ALA A 470 -22.47 5.66 -26.15
N GLY A 471 -21.87 6.06 -27.28
CA GLY A 471 -22.07 7.35 -27.94
C GLY A 471 -21.03 8.42 -27.60
N PRO A 472 -21.19 9.65 -28.11
CA PRO A 472 -20.29 10.75 -27.83
C PRO A 472 -20.35 11.17 -26.37
N LEU A 473 -19.18 11.32 -25.74
CA LEU A 473 -19.05 11.61 -24.32
C LEU A 473 -18.23 12.88 -24.07
N ASP A 474 -18.46 13.51 -22.92
CA ASP A 474 -17.65 14.57 -22.36
C ASP A 474 -17.05 14.13 -21.01
N PHE A 475 -15.78 14.43 -20.81
CA PHE A 475 -15.15 14.48 -19.49
C PHE A 475 -15.60 15.77 -18.80
N VAL A 476 -16.01 15.69 -17.54
CA VAL A 476 -16.47 16.83 -16.75
C VAL A 476 -15.73 16.88 -15.43
N ALA A 477 -14.99 17.95 -15.17
CA ALA A 477 -14.44 18.25 -13.86
C ALA A 477 -15.26 19.36 -13.21
N ARG A 478 -15.84 19.13 -12.03
CA ARG A 478 -16.70 20.08 -11.31
C ARG A 478 -16.13 20.43 -9.95
N LEU A 479 -16.03 21.72 -9.66
CA LEU A 479 -15.56 22.21 -8.37
C LEU A 479 -16.55 21.85 -7.25
N ARG A 480 -16.03 21.18 -6.23
CA ARG A 480 -16.82 20.71 -5.09
C ARG A 480 -17.26 21.89 -4.21
N ARG A 481 -18.54 21.89 -3.79
CA ARG A 481 -19.13 22.93 -2.92
C ARG A 481 -19.03 24.36 -3.49
N ASP A 482 -19.01 24.49 -4.80
CA ASP A 482 -19.00 25.80 -5.45
C ASP A 482 -20.43 26.28 -5.71
N PRO A 483 -20.87 27.41 -5.10
CA PRO A 483 -22.22 27.95 -5.33
C PRO A 483 -22.46 28.35 -6.79
N LYS A 484 -21.40 28.71 -7.53
CA LYS A 484 -21.44 29.09 -8.94
C LYS A 484 -21.46 27.89 -9.88
N GLY A 485 -21.28 26.66 -9.36
CA GLY A 485 -21.32 25.45 -10.14
C GLY A 485 -20.24 25.34 -11.21
N ARG A 486 -19.04 25.95 -11.01
CA ARG A 486 -17.95 25.95 -11.98
C ARG A 486 -17.57 24.55 -12.41
N GLU A 487 -17.51 24.35 -13.72
CA GLU A 487 -17.08 23.09 -14.31
C GLU A 487 -16.23 23.33 -15.56
N VAL A 488 -15.39 22.36 -15.88
CA VAL A 488 -14.68 22.25 -17.15
C VAL A 488 -15.20 21.01 -17.85
N ARG A 489 -15.60 21.18 -19.11
CA ARG A 489 -16.17 20.12 -19.94
C ARG A 489 -15.33 19.97 -21.21
N LEU A 490 -14.86 18.76 -21.48
CA LEU A 490 -14.00 18.44 -22.60
C LEU A 490 -14.53 17.21 -23.33
N ALA A 491 -14.64 17.29 -24.65
CA ALA A 491 -15.03 16.15 -25.46
C ALA A 491 -14.05 14.98 -25.26
N VAL A 492 -14.57 13.77 -25.06
CA VAL A 492 -13.75 12.55 -25.07
C VAL A 492 -13.47 12.19 -26.52
N PRO A 493 -12.19 12.17 -26.95
CA PRO A 493 -11.81 11.76 -28.30
C PRO A 493 -12.03 10.27 -28.53
N GLN A 494 -11.93 9.82 -29.79
CA GLN A 494 -12.12 8.40 -30.15
C GLN A 494 -11.08 7.46 -29.52
N ASP A 495 -9.86 7.96 -29.27
CA ASP A 495 -8.81 7.21 -28.58
C ASP A 495 -9.04 7.11 -27.05
N GLY A 496 -10.12 7.71 -26.55
CA GLY A 496 -10.47 7.68 -25.12
C GLY A 496 -9.48 8.45 -24.23
N ARG A 497 -8.69 9.39 -24.77
CA ARG A 497 -7.69 10.15 -24.02
C ARG A 497 -7.98 11.65 -24.04
N VAL A 498 -8.38 12.20 -22.92
CA VAL A 498 -8.57 13.63 -22.70
C VAL A 498 -7.28 14.24 -22.15
N VAL A 499 -6.85 15.37 -22.74
CA VAL A 499 -5.72 16.16 -22.26
C VAL A 499 -6.26 17.44 -21.63
N VAL A 500 -5.94 17.66 -20.35
CA VAL A 500 -6.25 18.89 -19.62
C VAL A 500 -4.96 19.67 -19.48
N ALA A 501 -4.67 20.47 -20.50
CA ALA A 501 -3.45 21.26 -20.55
C ALA A 501 -3.53 22.41 -19.54
N ALA A 502 -2.42 22.62 -18.82
CA ALA A 502 -2.41 23.56 -17.71
C ALA A 502 -2.40 25.05 -18.14
N ASP A 503 -2.02 25.34 -19.37
CA ASP A 503 -2.05 26.67 -19.99
C ASP A 503 -3.41 27.00 -20.65
N ALA A 504 -4.12 25.97 -21.12
CA ALA A 504 -5.42 26.12 -21.78
C ALA A 504 -6.61 26.23 -20.80
N HIS A 505 -6.46 25.76 -19.57
CA HIS A 505 -7.57 25.71 -18.61
C HIS A 505 -7.22 26.43 -17.29
N ARG A 506 -8.22 27.12 -16.75
CA ARG A 506 -8.15 27.85 -15.48
C ARG A 506 -8.97 27.13 -14.42
N LEU A 507 -8.32 26.27 -13.63
CA LEU A 507 -8.98 25.59 -12.53
C LEU A 507 -8.81 26.41 -11.24
N ALA A 508 -9.92 26.93 -10.72
CA ALA A 508 -9.93 27.66 -9.44
C ALA A 508 -9.41 26.76 -8.30
N GLU A 509 -8.86 27.38 -7.25
CA GLU A 509 -8.39 26.64 -6.08
C GLU A 509 -9.52 25.84 -5.44
N GLY A 510 -9.26 24.55 -5.18
CA GLY A 510 -10.22 23.66 -4.53
C GLY A 510 -10.04 22.18 -4.83
N ARG A 511 -11.10 21.45 -4.61
CA ARG A 511 -11.22 20.03 -4.96
C ARG A 511 -12.27 19.87 -6.04
N TRP A 512 -11.94 19.14 -7.09
CA TRP A 512 -12.81 18.90 -8.24
C TRP A 512 -13.16 17.43 -8.33
N ASP A 513 -14.44 17.11 -8.45
CA ASP A 513 -14.91 15.77 -8.74
C ASP A 513 -14.95 15.54 -10.26
N CYS A 514 -14.54 14.33 -10.70
CA CYS A 514 -14.46 13.98 -12.11
C CYS A 514 -15.61 13.06 -12.53
N TYR A 515 -16.20 13.36 -13.70
CA TYR A 515 -17.34 12.65 -14.24
C TYR A 515 -17.16 12.40 -15.74
N VAL A 516 -17.96 11.48 -16.27
CA VAL A 516 -18.26 11.35 -17.70
C VAL A 516 -19.75 11.59 -17.89
N ALA A 517 -20.11 12.27 -18.98
CA ALA A 517 -21.50 12.55 -19.35
C ALA A 517 -21.71 12.33 -20.86
N PRO A 518 -22.88 11.85 -21.31
CA PRO A 518 -23.23 11.92 -22.73
C PRO A 518 -23.22 13.37 -23.18
N ARG A 519 -22.64 13.63 -24.38
CA ARG A 519 -22.43 14.98 -24.91
C ARG A 519 -23.74 15.76 -24.96
N GLY A 520 -23.71 17.01 -24.50
CA GLY A 520 -24.88 17.87 -24.47
C GLY A 520 -25.92 17.59 -23.39
N THR A 521 -25.59 16.73 -22.42
CA THR A 521 -26.51 16.41 -21.31
C THR A 521 -25.88 16.71 -19.95
N ASP A 522 -26.73 16.84 -18.91
CA ASP A 522 -26.31 16.95 -17.51
C ASP A 522 -26.28 15.59 -16.77
N ARG A 523 -26.61 14.50 -17.48
CA ARG A 523 -26.57 13.14 -16.93
C ARG A 523 -25.12 12.70 -16.78
N ARG A 524 -24.56 12.88 -15.58
CA ARG A 524 -23.15 12.57 -15.31
C ARG A 524 -23.01 11.33 -14.43
N ARG A 525 -22.01 10.52 -14.72
CA ARG A 525 -21.57 9.41 -13.89
C ARG A 525 -20.20 9.70 -13.33
N ARG A 526 -20.01 9.52 -12.04
CA ARG A 526 -18.72 9.74 -11.37
C ARG A 526 -17.71 8.71 -11.85
N LEU A 527 -16.46 9.12 -12.05
CA LEU A 527 -15.39 8.25 -12.53
C LEU A 527 -14.72 7.52 -11.37
N GLU A 528 -14.69 6.20 -11.40
CA GLU A 528 -13.80 5.42 -10.54
C GLU A 528 -12.34 5.64 -10.96
N CYS A 529 -11.46 5.76 -9.97
CA CYS A 529 -10.04 5.97 -10.20
C CYS A 529 -9.31 4.63 -10.32
N GLY A 530 -9.01 4.19 -11.54
CA GLY A 530 -8.15 3.04 -11.77
C GLY A 530 -6.71 3.33 -11.34
N LEU A 531 -6.16 4.48 -11.77
CA LEU A 531 -4.83 4.97 -11.38
C LEU A 531 -4.82 6.50 -11.33
N ALA A 532 -3.98 7.07 -10.44
CA ALA A 532 -3.67 8.50 -10.40
C ALA A 532 -2.15 8.69 -10.30
N GLU A 533 -1.49 8.76 -11.46
CA GLU A 533 -0.04 8.87 -11.56
C GLU A 533 0.44 10.31 -11.40
N ARG A 534 1.45 10.51 -10.55
CA ARG A 534 2.02 11.83 -10.23
C ARG A 534 3.55 11.84 -10.30
N ALA A 535 4.17 10.83 -10.92
CA ALA A 535 5.63 10.71 -10.99
C ALA A 535 6.29 11.96 -11.60
N ARG A 536 5.68 12.54 -12.66
CA ARG A 536 6.12 13.78 -13.31
C ARG A 536 6.04 15.03 -12.42
N ARG A 537 5.47 14.93 -11.21
CA ARG A 537 5.35 16.03 -10.25
C ARG A 537 6.32 15.92 -9.08
N VAL A 538 7.08 14.85 -8.98
CA VAL A 538 8.08 14.67 -7.90
C VAL A 538 9.11 15.78 -8.01
N GLY A 539 9.34 16.52 -6.91
CA GLY A 539 10.27 17.65 -6.87
C GLY A 539 9.89 18.88 -7.69
N ALA A 540 8.74 18.85 -8.40
CA ALA A 540 8.35 19.97 -9.25
C ALA A 540 7.87 21.18 -8.42
N SER A 541 8.32 22.36 -8.78
CA SER A 541 7.84 23.64 -8.24
C SER A 541 6.43 23.97 -8.70
N PRO A 542 5.71 24.87 -8.01
CA PRO A 542 4.50 25.49 -8.52
C PRO A 542 4.79 26.25 -9.81
N ARG A 543 3.77 26.38 -10.67
CA ARG A 543 3.90 27.07 -11.95
C ARG A 543 3.45 28.52 -11.83
N THR A 544 4.22 29.44 -12.40
CA THR A 544 3.75 30.79 -12.66
C THR A 544 2.84 30.76 -13.89
N VAL A 545 1.64 31.29 -13.76
CA VAL A 545 0.63 31.44 -14.81
C VAL A 545 0.20 32.91 -14.88
N PRO A 546 -0.46 33.38 -15.95
CA PRO A 546 -0.86 34.80 -16.06
C PRO A 546 -1.65 35.33 -14.87
N ASP A 547 -2.45 34.50 -14.21
CA ASP A 547 -3.26 34.91 -13.05
C ASP A 547 -2.58 34.60 -11.70
N GLY A 548 -1.29 34.25 -11.69
CA GLY A 548 -0.53 33.98 -10.47
C GLY A 548 0.23 32.66 -10.47
N VAL A 549 -0.02 31.84 -9.47
CA VAL A 549 0.72 30.58 -9.21
C VAL A 549 -0.27 29.42 -9.14
N ALA A 550 -0.01 28.36 -9.91
CA ALA A 550 -0.89 27.20 -9.99
C ALA A 550 -0.15 25.88 -9.72
N ALA A 551 -0.88 24.93 -9.14
CA ALA A 551 -0.48 23.53 -9.03
C ALA A 551 -1.72 22.62 -9.09
N TRP A 552 -1.63 21.49 -9.80
CA TRP A 552 -2.71 20.53 -9.98
C TRP A 552 -2.22 19.10 -9.69
N LEU A 553 -3.04 18.34 -8.94
CA LEU A 553 -2.75 16.95 -8.60
C LEU A 553 -4.00 16.07 -8.76
N PRO A 554 -4.01 15.11 -9.69
CA PRO A 554 -5.03 14.07 -9.72
C PRO A 554 -4.82 13.10 -8.55
N TYR A 555 -5.92 12.62 -7.95
CA TYR A 555 -5.88 11.66 -6.85
C TYR A 555 -7.14 10.80 -6.77
N ALA A 556 -7.03 9.64 -6.11
CA ALA A 556 -8.19 8.85 -5.73
C ALA A 556 -8.75 9.34 -4.39
N THR A 557 -10.06 9.53 -4.30
CA THR A 557 -10.75 9.82 -3.05
C THR A 557 -10.80 8.56 -2.15
N SER A 558 -11.16 8.70 -0.88
CA SER A 558 -11.29 7.56 0.06
C SER A 558 -12.34 6.53 -0.37
N ASP A 559 -13.32 6.96 -1.14
CA ASP A 559 -14.39 6.15 -1.75
C ASP A 559 -14.05 5.67 -3.17
N GLY A 560 -12.79 5.81 -3.61
CA GLY A 560 -12.25 5.22 -4.83
C GLY A 560 -12.50 6.01 -6.12
N PHE A 561 -13.02 7.25 -6.06
CA PHE A 561 -13.29 8.03 -7.26
C PHE A 561 -12.14 8.95 -7.64
N LEU A 562 -12.02 9.22 -8.96
CA LEU A 562 -11.07 10.19 -9.48
C LEU A 562 -11.48 11.63 -9.11
N ALA A 563 -10.53 12.37 -8.58
CA ALA A 563 -10.68 13.78 -8.23
C ALA A 563 -9.39 14.56 -8.51
N LEU A 564 -9.48 15.89 -8.50
CA LEU A 564 -8.34 16.78 -8.63
C LEU A 564 -8.24 17.67 -7.40
N ARG A 565 -7.03 17.93 -6.95
CA ARG A 565 -6.69 19.03 -6.06
C ARG A 565 -6.00 20.12 -6.88
N THR A 566 -6.47 21.34 -6.78
CA THR A 566 -5.93 22.48 -7.51
C THR A 566 -5.63 23.62 -6.56
N TRP A 567 -4.58 24.37 -6.86
CA TRP A 567 -4.26 25.67 -6.27
C TRP A 567 -4.18 26.69 -7.40
N LEU A 568 -4.69 27.88 -7.15
CA LEU A 568 -4.55 29.06 -8.01
C LEU A 568 -4.53 30.27 -7.11
N ARG A 569 -3.35 30.88 -6.93
CA ARG A 569 -3.08 31.98 -5.99
C ARG A 569 -2.44 33.15 -6.72
N PRO A 570 -2.77 34.41 -6.40
CA PRO A 570 -2.11 35.56 -7.03
C PRO A 570 -0.58 35.54 -6.83
N ALA A 571 -0.14 35.09 -5.64
CA ALA A 571 1.26 34.85 -5.30
C ALA A 571 1.35 33.72 -4.29
N HIS A 572 2.52 33.09 -4.18
CA HIS A 572 2.76 31.98 -3.24
C HIS A 572 4.22 31.97 -2.79
N ALA A 573 4.44 31.69 -1.50
CA ALA A 573 5.76 31.40 -0.94
C ALA A 573 5.89 29.91 -0.70
N GLU A 574 6.60 29.21 -1.59
CA GLU A 574 6.81 27.74 -1.51
C GLU A 574 7.90 27.43 -0.50
N VAL A 575 7.57 26.68 0.53
CA VAL A 575 8.50 26.22 1.56
C VAL A 575 9.48 25.22 0.95
N LEU A 576 10.78 25.52 1.00
CA LEU A 576 11.86 24.70 0.48
C LEU A 576 12.37 23.73 1.55
N HIS A 577 12.70 24.27 2.74
CA HIS A 577 13.17 23.49 3.88
C HIS A 577 12.61 24.03 5.20
N VAL A 578 12.62 23.18 6.20
CA VAL A 578 12.29 23.50 7.58
C VAL A 578 13.33 22.83 8.46
N ASP A 579 14.01 23.63 9.27
CA ASP A 579 14.86 23.14 10.37
C ASP A 579 14.15 23.42 11.69
N ALA A 580 13.65 22.35 12.33
CA ALA A 580 12.86 22.41 13.56
C ALA A 580 13.71 22.02 14.77
N GLY A 581 14.32 23.03 15.38
CA GLY A 581 15.07 22.88 16.64
C GLY A 581 14.15 22.82 17.85
N PRO A 582 14.71 22.71 19.07
CA PRO A 582 13.93 22.63 20.32
C PRO A 582 13.24 23.95 20.70
N GLU A 583 13.84 25.09 20.38
CA GLU A 583 13.35 26.41 20.81
C GLU A 583 12.78 27.26 19.67
N ARG A 584 13.11 26.89 18.43
CA ARG A 584 12.75 27.65 17.23
C ARG A 584 12.74 26.77 15.99
N ALA A 585 12.05 27.23 14.97
CA ALA A 585 12.18 26.68 13.63
C ALA A 585 12.76 27.74 12.67
N VAL A 586 13.66 27.31 11.78
CA VAL A 586 14.15 28.10 10.64
C VAL A 586 13.47 27.56 9.38
N VAL A 587 12.87 28.45 8.61
CA VAL A 587 12.12 28.09 7.39
C VAL A 587 12.67 28.88 6.22
N GLY A 588 13.13 28.16 5.18
CA GLY A 588 13.49 28.73 3.90
C GLY A 588 12.37 28.58 2.88
N ALA A 589 12.10 29.64 2.12
CA ALA A 589 11.03 29.65 1.12
C ALA A 589 11.41 30.44 -0.13
N ALA A 590 10.75 30.07 -1.27
CA ALA A 590 10.86 30.77 -2.54
C ALA A 590 9.55 31.45 -2.91
N LEU A 591 9.63 32.68 -3.41
CA LEU A 591 8.50 33.52 -3.79
C LEU A 591 8.15 33.31 -5.27
N TYR A 592 6.89 33.04 -5.55
CA TYR A 592 6.34 32.85 -6.90
C TYR A 592 5.18 33.83 -7.17
N GLY A 593 5.03 34.20 -8.44
CA GLY A 593 3.96 35.08 -8.93
C GLY A 593 4.17 36.59 -8.70
N VAL A 594 5.12 36.95 -7.84
CA VAL A 594 5.54 38.35 -7.55
C VAL A 594 7.05 38.38 -7.28
N ARG A 595 7.64 39.55 -7.49
CA ARG A 595 9.08 39.77 -7.25
C ARG A 595 9.31 40.91 -6.26
N GLY A 596 10.42 40.82 -5.53
CA GLY A 596 10.91 41.87 -4.64
C GLY A 596 10.04 42.17 -3.40
N GLY A 597 10.41 43.21 -2.67
CA GLY A 597 9.73 43.60 -1.43
C GLY A 597 10.04 42.72 -0.23
N LEU A 598 11.20 42.01 -0.26
CA LEU A 598 11.66 41.17 0.84
C LEU A 598 12.45 41.93 1.92
N ASP A 599 13.08 43.06 1.54
CA ASP A 599 13.78 43.91 2.52
C ASP A 599 12.70 44.56 3.44
N GLY A 600 12.83 44.35 4.73
CA GLY A 600 11.87 44.83 5.71
C GLY A 600 10.54 44.06 5.75
N ALA A 601 10.43 42.97 4.98
CA ALA A 601 9.28 42.07 5.04
C ALA A 601 9.16 41.32 6.37
N ARG A 602 7.95 40.90 6.69
CA ARG A 602 7.67 40.11 7.92
C ARG A 602 6.80 38.92 7.60
N VAL A 603 7.02 37.84 8.31
CA VAL A 603 6.06 36.74 8.37
C VAL A 603 5.10 37.00 9.53
N VAL A 604 3.81 37.04 9.22
CA VAL A 604 2.74 37.21 10.20
C VAL A 604 2.07 35.85 10.43
N ALA A 605 2.03 35.44 11.69
CA ALA A 605 1.29 34.29 12.17
C ALA A 605 -0.13 34.76 12.54
N VAL A 606 -1.12 34.42 11.71
CA VAL A 606 -2.52 34.80 11.87
C VAL A 606 -3.24 33.71 12.64
N ALA A 607 -3.77 34.05 13.82
CA ALA A 607 -4.44 33.12 14.71
C ALA A 607 -5.85 32.79 14.24
N ARG A 608 -6.27 31.57 14.43
CA ARG A 608 -7.68 31.16 14.19
C ARG A 608 -8.66 31.72 15.21
N ALA A 609 -8.19 32.03 16.40
CA ALA A 609 -9.02 32.35 17.54
C ALA A 609 -9.16 33.86 17.82
N GLY A 610 -8.63 34.75 17.00
CA GLY A 610 -8.72 36.21 17.13
C GLY A 610 -7.40 36.92 16.93
N GLU A 611 -7.45 38.12 16.38
CA GLU A 611 -6.29 38.93 15.96
C GLU A 611 -5.37 39.33 17.12
N GLU A 612 -5.88 39.35 18.35
CA GLU A 612 -5.12 39.67 19.58
C GLU A 612 -3.98 38.65 19.84
N ARG A 613 -4.03 37.51 19.20
CA ARG A 613 -3.02 36.44 19.29
C ARG A 613 -2.03 36.43 18.12
N ASP A 614 -2.22 37.31 17.17
CA ASP A 614 -1.32 37.42 16.03
C ASP A 614 0.07 37.87 16.48
N PHE A 615 1.10 37.38 15.78
CA PHE A 615 2.47 37.82 15.99
C PHE A 615 3.23 37.81 14.69
N SER A 616 4.38 38.48 14.65
CA SER A 616 5.15 38.53 13.44
C SER A 616 6.66 38.43 13.71
N VAL A 617 7.37 37.83 12.77
CA VAL A 617 8.82 37.68 12.78
C VAL A 617 9.42 38.33 11.55
N PRO A 618 10.68 38.87 11.64
CA PRO A 618 11.33 39.46 10.50
C PRO A 618 11.75 38.39 9.49
N VAL A 619 11.85 38.81 8.23
CA VAL A 619 12.37 38.02 7.11
C VAL A 619 13.82 38.41 6.88
N VAL A 620 14.65 37.40 6.59
CA VAL A 620 16.02 37.57 6.07
C VAL A 620 16.00 37.27 4.57
N ARG A 621 16.28 38.28 3.75
CA ARG A 621 16.37 38.10 2.31
C ARG A 621 17.67 37.35 1.97
N VAL A 622 17.54 36.27 1.18
CA VAL A 622 18.67 35.51 0.62
C VAL A 622 18.94 35.95 -0.81
N THR A 623 17.91 36.05 -1.63
CA THR A 623 17.89 36.61 -2.99
C THR A 623 16.63 37.44 -3.20
N ASP A 624 16.38 37.92 -4.43
CA ASP A 624 15.13 38.62 -4.77
C ASP A 624 13.89 37.72 -4.70
N GLU A 625 14.07 36.41 -4.77
CA GLU A 625 13.01 35.40 -4.76
C GLU A 625 13.09 34.44 -3.56
N HIS A 626 14.23 34.37 -2.87
CA HIS A 626 14.44 33.47 -1.73
C HIS A 626 14.60 34.25 -0.42
N PHE A 627 13.98 33.73 0.62
CA PHE A 627 14.06 34.29 1.95
C PHE A 627 14.04 33.22 3.03
N GLU A 628 14.51 33.57 4.20
CA GLU A 628 14.42 32.77 5.41
C GLU A 628 13.74 33.57 6.54
N PHE A 629 13.14 32.86 7.46
CA PHE A 629 12.67 33.43 8.73
C PHE A 629 12.86 32.44 9.86
N THR A 630 13.08 32.98 11.05
CA THR A 630 13.16 32.22 12.29
C THR A 630 11.89 32.43 13.09
N LEU A 631 11.24 31.37 13.49
CA LEU A 631 10.05 31.36 14.32
C LEU A 631 10.39 30.88 15.72
N PRO A 632 10.53 31.79 16.72
CA PRO A 632 10.74 31.41 18.11
C PRO A 632 9.46 30.75 18.66
N TYR A 633 9.58 29.60 19.31
CA TYR A 633 8.42 28.89 19.87
C TYR A 633 7.84 29.60 21.10
N ALA A 634 8.64 30.31 21.86
CA ALA A 634 8.21 31.11 23.00
C ALA A 634 7.10 32.12 22.65
N GLU A 635 7.17 32.74 21.45
CA GLU A 635 6.15 33.69 20.99
C GLU A 635 4.77 33.02 20.83
N ALA A 636 4.71 31.84 20.22
CA ALA A 636 3.47 31.08 20.07
C ALA A 636 3.00 30.47 21.40
N ALA A 637 3.93 30.02 22.26
CA ALA A 637 3.63 29.47 23.56
C ALA A 637 2.97 30.55 24.47
N ALA A 638 3.51 31.77 24.51
CA ALA A 638 2.98 32.89 25.27
C ALA A 638 1.57 33.30 24.85
N ARG A 639 1.22 33.15 23.58
CA ARG A 639 -0.10 33.54 23.01
C ARG A 639 -1.09 32.37 22.89
N ARG A 640 -0.78 31.20 23.44
CA ARG A 640 -1.65 30.01 23.35
C ARG A 640 -3.04 30.24 23.94
N GLY A 641 -3.12 30.79 25.12
CA GLY A 641 -4.38 31.20 25.77
C GLY A 641 -5.37 30.06 26.03
N GLY A 642 -4.90 28.81 26.17
CA GLY A 642 -5.73 27.63 26.41
C GLY A 642 -4.98 26.35 26.09
N GLU A 643 -5.69 25.21 25.98
CA GLU A 643 -5.07 23.90 25.70
C GLU A 643 -4.39 23.83 24.32
N ARG A 644 -4.94 24.58 23.34
CA ARG A 644 -4.44 24.57 21.96
C ARG A 644 -4.70 25.89 21.25
N ALA A 645 -3.72 26.32 20.45
CA ALA A 645 -3.87 27.40 19.47
C ALA A 645 -3.20 27.01 18.14
N ASP A 646 -3.78 27.48 17.04
CA ASP A 646 -3.29 27.27 15.68
C ASP A 646 -3.19 28.59 14.93
N TRP A 647 -2.09 28.81 14.23
CA TRP A 647 -1.84 29.95 13.34
C TRP A 647 -1.54 29.50 11.93
N THR A 648 -1.85 30.34 10.95
CA THR A 648 -1.42 30.21 9.54
C THR A 648 -0.40 31.29 9.21
N LEU A 649 0.66 30.97 8.49
CA LEU A 649 1.76 31.89 8.21
C LEU A 649 1.56 32.61 6.87
N TRP A 650 1.75 33.93 6.88
CA TRP A 650 1.62 34.79 5.72
C TRP A 650 2.84 35.71 5.60
N LEU A 651 3.36 35.86 4.39
CA LEU A 651 4.40 36.84 4.09
C LEU A 651 3.79 38.22 3.78
N HIS A 652 4.11 39.20 4.60
CA HIS A 652 3.80 40.61 4.36
C HIS A 652 5.05 41.29 3.81
N ARG A 653 4.98 41.68 2.53
CA ARG A 653 6.09 42.36 1.85
C ARG A 653 6.11 43.85 2.19
N SER A 654 7.30 44.49 2.08
CA SER A 654 7.50 45.90 2.46
C SER A 654 6.87 46.92 1.51
N ALA A 655 6.38 46.51 0.33
CA ALA A 655 5.75 47.42 -0.63
C ALA A 655 4.39 47.90 -0.12
N ALA A 656 4.12 49.21 -0.20
CA ALA A 656 2.83 49.80 0.12
C ALA A 656 1.72 49.12 -0.71
N ALA A 657 0.63 48.69 -0.05
CA ALA A 657 -0.49 47.95 -0.61
C ALA A 657 -0.19 46.53 -1.15
N ALA A 658 0.91 45.89 -0.73
CA ALA A 658 1.16 44.51 -1.10
C ALA A 658 0.17 43.55 -0.42
N VAL A 659 -0.52 42.73 -1.22
CA VAL A 659 -1.41 41.67 -0.70
C VAL A 659 -0.55 40.63 0.04
N PRO A 660 -0.96 40.15 1.24
CA PRO A 660 -0.26 39.08 1.94
C PRO A 660 -0.15 37.81 1.09
N VAL A 661 1.03 37.17 1.14
CA VAL A 661 1.32 35.97 0.35
C VAL A 661 1.25 34.75 1.27
N PRO A 662 0.44 33.73 0.95
CA PRO A 662 0.37 32.51 1.74
C PRO A 662 1.71 31.74 1.64
N ILE A 663 2.19 31.29 2.81
CA ILE A 663 3.38 30.45 2.90
C ILE A 663 2.91 29.00 2.99
N GLY A 664 3.43 28.12 2.15
CA GLY A 664 3.01 26.72 2.13
C GLY A 664 3.85 25.88 1.19
N ARG A 665 3.38 24.68 0.87
CA ARG A 665 4.04 23.78 -0.07
C ARG A 665 3.00 23.14 -0.98
N ILE A 666 2.72 23.76 -2.14
CA ILE A 666 1.75 23.30 -3.13
C ILE A 666 2.39 22.60 -4.33
N GLY A 667 3.68 22.75 -4.50
CA GLY A 667 4.47 22.01 -5.48
C GLY A 667 4.61 20.52 -5.15
N SER A 668 5.25 19.78 -6.06
CA SER A 668 5.49 18.34 -5.94
C SER A 668 4.20 17.49 -6.02
N ASP A 669 4.30 16.22 -5.63
CA ASP A 669 3.28 15.17 -5.84
C ASP A 669 2.51 14.76 -4.57
N VAL A 670 2.83 15.35 -3.42
CA VAL A 670 2.31 14.92 -2.12
C VAL A 670 0.94 15.55 -1.84
N MET A 671 -0.08 14.69 -1.61
CA MET A 671 -1.47 15.12 -1.37
C MET A 671 -1.81 15.43 0.08
N ASP A 672 -1.25 14.69 1.02
CA ASP A 672 -1.64 14.74 2.45
C ASP A 672 -0.47 15.22 3.33
N ARG A 673 0.09 16.39 3.01
CA ARG A 673 1.26 16.94 3.75
C ARG A 673 1.04 17.06 5.25
N ASN A 674 -0.18 17.35 5.66
CA ASN A 674 -0.54 17.39 7.08
C ASN A 674 -0.41 16.03 7.81
N LYS A 675 -0.24 14.94 7.07
CA LYS A 675 -0.03 13.58 7.60
C LYS A 675 1.37 13.04 7.37
N THR A 676 2.08 13.55 6.35
CA THR A 676 3.37 13.03 5.89
C THR A 676 4.55 13.93 6.25
N ASP A 677 4.37 15.25 6.13
CA ASP A 677 5.39 16.25 6.48
C ASP A 677 5.18 16.65 7.95
N LEU A 678 5.71 15.83 8.85
CA LEU A 678 5.58 16.00 10.30
C LEU A 678 6.90 16.52 10.86
N PHE A 679 6.84 17.60 11.62
CA PHE A 679 7.99 18.22 12.29
C PHE A 679 7.95 17.92 13.78
N PRO A 680 9.09 17.77 14.46
CA PRO A 680 9.16 17.69 15.91
C PRO A 680 8.62 18.98 16.54
N ALA A 681 7.95 18.83 17.67
CA ALA A 681 7.55 19.96 18.50
C ALA A 681 8.62 20.26 19.53
N GLY A 682 8.79 21.53 19.88
CA GLY A 682 9.62 21.94 21.00
C GLY A 682 9.03 21.50 22.36
N PRO A 683 9.81 21.64 23.45
CA PRO A 683 9.40 21.24 24.79
C PRO A 683 8.12 21.94 25.27
N ASP A 684 7.86 23.15 24.79
CA ASP A 684 6.64 23.93 25.11
C ASP A 684 5.41 23.45 24.32
N GLY A 685 5.51 22.35 23.57
CA GLY A 685 4.41 21.79 22.76
C GLY A 685 4.12 22.61 21.50
N VAL A 686 5.04 23.49 21.08
CA VAL A 686 4.92 24.29 19.87
C VAL A 686 5.65 23.62 18.72
N GLY A 687 5.02 23.55 17.55
CA GLY A 687 5.63 22.98 16.34
C GLY A 687 4.97 23.46 15.06
N LEU A 688 5.66 23.28 13.96
CA LEU A 688 5.15 23.56 12.63
C LEU A 688 4.29 22.40 12.11
N HIS A 689 3.37 22.71 11.21
CA HIS A 689 2.58 21.71 10.49
C HIS A 689 2.04 22.29 9.19
N PHE A 690 1.71 21.43 8.24
CA PHE A 690 0.93 21.84 7.07
C PHE A 690 -0.57 21.68 7.35
N THR A 691 -1.37 22.62 6.85
CA THR A 691 -2.84 22.53 6.86
C THR A 691 -3.34 21.58 5.76
N GLY A 692 -4.63 21.27 5.73
CA GLY A 692 -5.25 20.55 4.62
C GLY A 692 -5.27 21.30 3.29
N ALA A 693 -4.98 22.62 3.32
CA ALA A 693 -4.78 23.45 2.13
C ALA A 693 -3.31 23.52 1.71
N HIS A 694 -2.41 22.87 2.43
CA HIS A 694 -0.95 22.88 2.27
C HIS A 694 -0.29 24.20 2.68
N ASP A 695 -0.96 25.05 3.41
CA ASP A 695 -0.36 26.23 4.02
C ASP A 695 0.45 25.81 5.25
N LEU A 696 1.57 26.48 5.49
CA LEU A 696 2.36 26.29 6.69
C LEU A 696 1.69 26.99 7.88
N GLY A 697 1.59 26.29 8.98
CA GLY A 697 1.02 26.82 10.23
C GLY A 697 1.88 26.47 11.44
N VAL A 698 1.62 27.17 12.52
CA VAL A 698 2.16 26.90 13.85
C VAL A 698 1.06 26.34 14.72
N ARG A 699 1.38 25.40 15.57
CA ARG A 699 0.49 24.83 16.57
C ARG A 699 1.16 24.85 17.94
N ALA A 700 0.50 25.44 18.91
CA ALA A 700 0.89 25.32 20.32
C ALA A 700 -0.13 24.43 21.03
N ARG A 701 0.36 23.44 21.77
CA ARG A 701 -0.43 22.56 22.63
C ARG A 701 0.14 22.62 24.05
N GLU A 702 -0.68 22.27 25.03
CA GLU A 702 -0.17 22.02 26.35
C GLU A 702 0.88 20.89 26.31
N PRO A 703 2.06 21.09 26.92
CA PRO A 703 3.06 20.03 26.99
C PRO A 703 2.45 18.80 27.66
N LYS A 704 2.59 17.64 27.07
CA LYS A 704 2.21 16.39 27.75
C LYS A 704 3.10 16.23 28.97
N ALA A 705 2.51 16.08 30.14
CA ALA A 705 3.23 15.73 31.35
C ALA A 705 4.08 14.48 31.05
N VAL A 706 5.38 14.61 31.20
CA VAL A 706 6.29 13.46 31.10
C VAL A 706 5.98 12.58 32.30
N THR A 707 5.20 11.52 32.10
CA THR A 707 5.06 10.47 33.11
C THR A 707 6.43 9.83 33.26
N GLN A 708 7.18 10.23 34.30
CA GLN A 708 8.39 9.53 34.69
C GLN A 708 7.96 8.10 35.00
N VAL A 709 8.34 7.15 34.13
CA VAL A 709 8.30 5.74 34.45
C VAL A 709 9.48 5.50 35.37
N THR A 710 9.20 5.50 36.66
CA THR A 710 10.11 5.01 37.72
C THR A 710 10.26 3.48 37.60
#